data_c771e3790c4844bb235c94b43bd544eb
#
_entry.id   c771e3790c4844bb235c94b43bd544eb
#
_cell.length_a   1.000
_cell.length_b   1.000
_cell.length_c   1.000
_cell.angle_alpha   90.00
_cell.angle_beta   90.00
_cell.angle_gamma   90.00
#
_symmetry.space_group_name_H-M   'P 1'
#
loop_
_entity.id
_entity.type
_entity.pdbx_description
1 polymer ?
#
loop_
_entity_poly.entity_id
_entity_poly.type
_entity_poly.pdbx_seq_one_letter_code
_entity_poly.pdbx_strand_id
1 'polypeptide(L)'
;MKTFTLAILPLALISAFSHAAEEKAAEQAEVDTVYVTAEKQLQQSLGVSRISKDDIDKRPAVNDISEFVRTMPGVNLTGNTATGQRGNKRQIDLRGMAPENTLILIDGKPVNSRQSERISMRGERNTRGDSNWVPVEEIESITVLRGPAATRYGSGAMGGVVNIVTKKVSKELKGQVNLYANQPQDSKEGATRRIGFNLSGPIIQDTLGFRIYGNLNKTDADAADINAGHGNDSAAGVEGVRNKDIAGRLQWKISPAQTLILDSSYSRQGNIYNGDTQNSNPRSALVNSLADGKAETARLYRSAFSLTHDGAWEWGDTKNVISYERTVNSHLPEGLAGGPEGSYTGLDFVQSRLKNLRFSSEANIPFKLGVDNVLTVGAEFTDSKLDDPASNSQGFKDQGKTDVFDGISAVRGGKASQRNWAAYVEDNISLTDKTHLIPAIRFDHNSDSGSNWSPALNFSHQIGENWLVKGGIARAYKAPNLYQTNPDFILYTRGQGCPIDAPGSVRCYYMGNNNLKPETSINKEIGLEFNKNGWQASATYFHNAYRNKIVIGENIIATSNIGNWLLQWENTPKATISGIEGNLVIPLHDTLKWSNNFTYMHKSEDYQGNPLSLVPKHTLNSTLSWTPNERFDANLTFTHYGRTKPRGVAINRLERDGNLRAGVTPLTSEHIQTQVGSYGIWGINAGYNWNKRVAVRGGVSNLFNKKLYRTTAGAQTYNEHGRAFYGSLKVSF
;
A
#
# COMPACT_ATOMS: atom_id res chain seq x y z
N MET A 1 40.64 8.02 14.93
CA MET A 1 40.15 9.41 14.84
C MET A 1 40.20 9.82 13.36
N LYS A 2 39.09 9.75 12.66
CA LYS A 2 38.90 10.36 11.33
C LYS A 2 37.69 11.27 11.44
N THR A 3 37.95 12.53 11.29
CA THR A 3 37.05 13.67 11.41
C THR A 3 35.92 13.59 10.38
N PHE A 4 34.70 13.63 10.86
CA PHE A 4 33.50 13.85 10.05
C PHE A 4 33.44 15.34 9.68
N THR A 5 33.65 15.66 8.42
CA THR A 5 33.29 16.97 7.88
C THR A 5 31.81 16.92 7.48
N LEU A 6 30.94 17.44 8.32
CA LEU A 6 29.55 17.73 7.97
C LEU A 6 29.55 18.87 6.96
N ALA A 7 29.02 18.62 5.77
CA ALA A 7 28.73 19.68 4.79
C ALA A 7 27.55 20.51 5.30
N ILE A 8 27.83 21.62 5.96
CA ILE A 8 26.88 22.66 6.37
C ILE A 8 26.77 23.62 5.18
N LEU A 9 25.90 23.35 4.24
CA LEU A 9 25.68 24.27 3.09
C LEU A 9 24.23 24.57 2.70
N PRO A 10 23.19 24.37 3.50
CA PRO A 10 21.96 25.13 3.26
C PRO A 10 21.52 26.07 4.39
N LEU A 11 22.25 26.18 5.52
CA LEU A 11 21.85 27.12 6.59
C LEU A 11 22.26 28.58 6.32
N ALA A 12 23.18 28.83 5.43
CA ALA A 12 23.69 30.19 5.16
C ALA A 12 22.78 31.06 4.27
N LEU A 13 21.77 30.47 3.60
CA LEU A 13 20.79 31.22 2.80
C LEU A 13 19.58 31.72 3.62
N ILE A 14 19.38 31.20 4.83
CA ILE A 14 18.25 31.59 5.70
C ILE A 14 18.56 32.85 6.51
N SER A 15 19.84 33.17 6.76
CA SER A 15 20.23 34.31 7.58
C SER A 15 20.32 35.66 6.87
N ALA A 16 20.29 35.69 5.52
CA ALA A 16 20.40 36.93 4.77
C ALA A 16 19.06 37.64 4.52
N PHE A 17 17.93 37.02 4.78
CA PHE A 17 16.60 37.62 4.54
C PHE A 17 15.86 38.03 5.82
N SER A 18 16.42 37.83 7.00
CA SER A 18 15.74 38.09 8.27
C SER A 18 15.79 39.52 8.80
N HIS A 19 16.51 40.42 8.16
CA HIS A 19 16.72 41.80 8.69
C HIS A 19 15.96 42.91 7.96
N ALA A 20 15.13 42.60 6.95
CA ALA A 20 14.36 43.62 6.22
C ALA A 20 12.85 43.59 6.45
N ALA A 21 12.34 42.66 7.27
CA ALA A 21 10.90 42.41 7.40
C ALA A 21 10.27 42.85 8.73
N GLU A 22 11.04 43.43 9.66
CA GLU A 22 10.54 43.69 11.02
C GLU A 22 9.75 45.00 11.21
N GLU A 23 9.66 45.87 10.23
CA GLU A 23 9.06 47.21 10.43
C GLU A 23 7.68 47.45 9.76
N LYS A 24 7.08 46.45 9.07
CA LYS A 24 5.74 46.59 8.44
C LYS A 24 4.71 45.51 8.77
N ALA A 25 4.95 44.69 9.78
CA ALA A 25 4.07 43.56 10.11
C ALA A 25 2.88 43.91 11.04
N ALA A 26 2.62 45.16 11.32
CA ALA A 26 1.63 45.55 12.36
C ALA A 26 0.22 45.87 11.83
N GLU A 27 -0.02 45.86 10.54
CA GLU A 27 -1.34 46.21 9.99
C GLU A 27 -1.64 45.48 8.65
N GLN A 28 -1.66 44.17 8.66
CA GLN A 28 -2.28 43.41 7.59
C GLN A 28 -3.30 42.44 8.15
N ALA A 29 -4.58 42.79 7.92
CA ALA A 29 -5.70 41.87 8.00
C ALA A 29 -5.36 40.59 7.21
N GLU A 30 -5.75 39.44 7.77
CA GLU A 30 -5.77 38.12 7.13
C GLU A 30 -6.39 38.23 5.73
N VAL A 31 -5.59 38.50 4.71
CA VAL A 31 -5.99 38.26 3.33
C VAL A 31 -5.71 36.78 3.09
N ASP A 32 -6.70 35.94 3.42
CA ASP A 32 -6.75 34.56 2.93
C ASP A 32 -6.84 34.59 1.40
N THR A 33 -5.70 34.75 0.74
CA THR A 33 -5.61 34.55 -0.71
C THR A 33 -5.71 33.06 -0.96
N VAL A 34 -6.96 32.56 -1.08
CA VAL A 34 -7.24 31.14 -1.37
C VAL A 34 -6.91 30.89 -2.83
N TYR A 35 -5.66 30.50 -3.12
CA TYR A 35 -5.29 29.97 -4.43
C TYR A 35 -5.29 28.42 -4.40
N VAL A 36 -5.51 27.81 -5.56
CA VAL A 36 -5.56 26.35 -5.71
C VAL A 36 -4.27 25.86 -6.34
N THR A 37 -3.44 25.18 -5.55
CA THR A 37 -2.20 24.54 -6.04
C THR A 37 -2.50 23.41 -7.01
N ALA A 38 -1.52 22.99 -7.81
CA ALA A 38 -1.63 21.82 -8.68
C ALA A 38 -2.04 20.57 -7.88
N GLU A 39 -1.50 20.35 -6.68
CA GLU A 39 -1.89 19.22 -5.82
C GLU A 39 -3.36 19.28 -5.42
N LYS A 40 -3.86 20.43 -4.95
CA LYS A 40 -5.26 20.58 -4.58
C LYS A 40 -6.19 20.38 -5.78
N GLN A 41 -5.81 20.85 -6.95
CA GLN A 41 -6.57 20.66 -8.19
C GLN A 41 -6.57 19.19 -8.61
N LEU A 42 -5.44 18.49 -8.52
CA LEU A 42 -5.33 17.07 -8.82
C LEU A 42 -6.14 16.21 -7.84
N GLN A 43 -6.21 16.59 -6.56
CA GLN A 43 -7.05 15.91 -5.57
C GLN A 43 -8.57 16.01 -5.87
N GLN A 44 -8.97 16.92 -6.73
CA GLN A 44 -10.34 17.02 -7.27
C GLN A 44 -10.53 16.23 -8.57
N SER A 45 -9.50 15.53 -9.05
CA SER A 45 -9.53 14.78 -10.31
C SER A 45 -10.38 13.51 -10.21
N LEU A 46 -10.86 12.99 -11.35
CA LEU A 46 -11.69 11.77 -11.42
C LEU A 46 -10.98 10.51 -10.91
N GLY A 47 -9.67 10.41 -11.13
CA GLY A 47 -8.84 9.31 -10.59
C GLY A 47 -8.57 9.40 -9.08
N VAL A 48 -9.28 10.27 -8.35
CA VAL A 48 -9.12 10.46 -6.91
C VAL A 48 -10.38 10.05 -6.17
N SER A 49 -10.22 9.26 -5.12
CA SER A 49 -11.29 8.89 -4.21
C SER A 49 -10.92 9.30 -2.80
N ARG A 50 -11.88 9.80 -2.05
CA ARG A 50 -11.68 10.19 -0.66
C ARG A 50 -12.63 9.42 0.24
N ILE A 51 -12.10 8.90 1.34
CA ILE A 51 -12.83 8.31 2.45
C ILE A 51 -12.74 9.29 3.60
N SER A 52 -13.88 9.80 4.06
CA SER A 52 -13.94 10.75 5.15
C SER A 52 -13.93 10.04 6.51
N LYS A 53 -13.70 10.82 7.56
CA LYS A 53 -13.82 10.33 8.93
C LYS A 53 -15.22 9.76 9.22
N ASP A 54 -16.26 10.38 8.69
CA ASP A 54 -17.65 9.92 8.84
C ASP A 54 -17.85 8.53 8.19
N ASP A 55 -17.27 8.32 7.00
CA ASP A 55 -17.29 7.00 6.36
C ASP A 55 -16.56 5.94 7.18
N ILE A 56 -15.44 6.31 7.81
CA ILE A 56 -14.64 5.41 8.67
C ILE A 56 -15.41 5.09 9.95
N ASP A 57 -15.98 6.09 10.62
CA ASP A 57 -16.77 5.92 11.85
C ASP A 57 -18.01 5.03 11.61
N LYS A 58 -18.62 5.09 10.41
CA LYS A 58 -19.78 4.29 10.03
C LYS A 58 -19.45 2.85 9.58
N ARG A 59 -18.22 2.57 9.23
CA ARG A 59 -17.75 1.24 8.79
C ARG A 59 -16.45 0.87 9.50
N PRO A 60 -16.48 0.39 10.73
CA PRO A 60 -15.26 0.07 11.46
C PRO A 60 -14.50 -1.11 10.80
N ALA A 61 -13.22 -0.90 10.52
CA ALA A 61 -12.32 -1.95 10.02
C ALA A 61 -11.97 -2.95 11.12
N VAL A 62 -11.80 -4.20 10.75
CA VAL A 62 -11.39 -5.26 11.69
C VAL A 62 -9.93 -5.05 12.10
N ASN A 63 -9.01 -4.94 11.17
CA ASN A 63 -7.57 -4.89 11.45
C ASN A 63 -6.86 -3.65 10.93
N ASP A 64 -7.10 -3.28 9.67
CA ASP A 64 -6.39 -2.18 9.03
C ASP A 64 -7.23 -1.44 7.99
N ILE A 65 -6.71 -0.33 7.49
CA ILE A 65 -7.41 0.53 6.54
C ILE A 65 -7.61 -0.08 5.16
N SER A 66 -6.88 -1.13 4.81
CA SER A 66 -7.04 -1.78 3.51
C SER A 66 -8.47 -2.29 3.30
N GLU A 67 -9.18 -2.62 4.38
CA GLU A 67 -10.58 -3.04 4.35
C GLU A 67 -11.52 -1.93 3.88
N PHE A 68 -11.20 -0.65 4.17
CA PHE A 68 -11.93 0.49 3.61
C PHE A 68 -11.51 0.78 2.19
N VAL A 69 -10.20 0.86 1.99
CA VAL A 69 -9.63 1.28 0.71
C VAL A 69 -10.05 0.32 -0.41
N ARG A 70 -10.21 -0.99 -0.12
CA ARG A 70 -10.70 -1.99 -1.09
C ARG A 70 -12.11 -1.71 -1.62
N THR A 71 -12.89 -0.86 -0.97
CA THR A 71 -14.24 -0.49 -1.45
C THR A 71 -14.23 0.66 -2.45
N MET A 72 -13.07 1.28 -2.67
CA MET A 72 -12.92 2.38 -3.62
C MET A 72 -12.75 1.85 -5.05
N PRO A 73 -13.12 2.64 -6.08
CA PRO A 73 -12.89 2.28 -7.45
C PRO A 73 -11.42 1.97 -7.73
N GLY A 74 -11.13 0.97 -8.55
CA GLY A 74 -9.77 0.60 -8.95
C GLY A 74 -8.90 -0.04 -7.86
N VAL A 75 -9.44 -0.34 -6.68
CA VAL A 75 -8.70 -0.89 -5.54
C VAL A 75 -9.01 -2.36 -5.34
N ASN A 76 -7.96 -3.16 -5.18
CA ASN A 76 -8.03 -4.58 -4.86
C ASN A 76 -7.12 -4.91 -3.68
N LEU A 77 -7.37 -6.03 -3.01
CA LEU A 77 -6.42 -6.66 -2.11
C LEU A 77 -5.94 -7.94 -2.75
N THR A 78 -4.64 -8.06 -2.92
CA THR A 78 -4.05 -9.21 -3.59
C THR A 78 -3.03 -9.94 -2.75
N GLY A 79 -2.95 -11.26 -2.98
CA GLY A 79 -1.84 -12.13 -2.65
C GLY A 79 -1.52 -12.90 -3.93
N ASN A 80 -0.56 -12.40 -4.71
CA ASN A 80 -0.39 -12.76 -6.12
C ASN A 80 0.41 -14.07 -6.35
N THR A 81 0.93 -14.72 -5.33
CA THR A 81 1.55 -16.03 -5.52
C THR A 81 0.47 -17.06 -5.90
N ALA A 82 0.85 -18.07 -6.68
CA ALA A 82 -0.09 -19.14 -7.09
C ALA A 82 -0.73 -19.86 -5.91
N THR A 83 -0.24 -19.66 -4.72
CA THR A 83 -0.56 -20.37 -3.49
C THR A 83 -0.94 -19.43 -2.34
N GLY A 84 -0.97 -18.14 -2.60
CA GLY A 84 -1.17 -17.08 -1.63
C GLY A 84 0.07 -16.79 -0.77
N GLN A 85 0.04 -15.69 -0.06
CA GLN A 85 1.07 -15.31 0.88
C GLN A 85 0.95 -16.09 2.19
N ARG A 86 2.09 -16.36 2.85
CA ARG A 86 2.08 -16.97 4.17
C ARG A 86 1.26 -16.12 5.14
N GLY A 87 0.47 -16.79 5.98
CA GLY A 87 -0.42 -16.14 6.93
C GLY A 87 -1.59 -15.43 6.29
N ASN A 88 -1.87 -15.71 5.03
CA ASN A 88 -2.99 -15.14 4.26
C ASN A 88 -2.93 -13.60 4.15
N LYS A 89 -1.72 -13.04 4.12
CA LYS A 89 -1.47 -11.59 4.06
C LYS A 89 -1.82 -11.06 2.67
N ARG A 90 -2.55 -9.96 2.63
CA ARG A 90 -2.91 -9.26 1.40
C ARG A 90 -2.47 -7.81 1.47
N GLN A 91 -2.15 -7.21 0.32
CA GLN A 91 -1.71 -5.83 0.20
C GLN A 91 -2.59 -5.07 -0.78
N ILE A 92 -2.64 -3.74 -0.63
CA ILE A 92 -3.39 -2.86 -1.54
C ILE A 92 -2.73 -2.87 -2.90
N ASP A 93 -3.53 -3.17 -3.92
CA ASP A 93 -3.16 -3.15 -5.33
C ASP A 93 -4.09 -2.20 -6.09
N LEU A 94 -3.55 -1.13 -6.64
CA LEU A 94 -4.29 -0.16 -7.41
C LEU A 94 -4.30 -0.54 -8.89
N ARG A 95 -5.48 -0.65 -9.47
CA ARG A 95 -5.74 -0.98 -10.89
C ARG A 95 -5.08 -2.29 -11.37
N GLY A 96 -4.74 -3.23 -10.48
CA GLY A 96 -4.07 -4.48 -10.86
C GLY A 96 -2.62 -4.30 -11.29
N MET A 97 -1.95 -3.23 -10.83
CA MET A 97 -0.56 -2.92 -11.15
C MET A 97 0.46 -3.60 -10.23
N ALA A 98 0.00 -4.41 -9.31
CA ALA A 98 0.69 -5.06 -8.19
C ALA A 98 1.03 -4.11 -7.03
N PRO A 99 1.06 -4.63 -5.78
CA PRO A 99 1.25 -3.83 -4.56
C PRO A 99 2.53 -2.99 -4.52
N GLU A 100 3.62 -3.46 -5.13
CA GLU A 100 4.89 -2.72 -5.21
C GLU A 100 4.78 -1.40 -6.01
N ASN A 101 3.69 -1.19 -6.75
CA ASN A 101 3.38 0.02 -7.50
C ASN A 101 2.35 0.92 -6.79
N THR A 102 1.99 0.60 -5.55
CA THR A 102 1.13 1.41 -4.70
C THR A 102 1.98 2.09 -3.62
N LEU A 103 2.04 3.41 -3.66
CA LEU A 103 2.74 4.20 -2.64
C LEU A 103 1.79 4.51 -1.47
N ILE A 104 2.19 4.23 -0.26
CA ILE A 104 1.46 4.58 0.96
C ILE A 104 2.11 5.80 1.60
N LEU A 105 1.29 6.81 1.92
CA LEU A 105 1.73 8.00 2.64
C LEU A 105 0.97 8.11 3.97
N ILE A 106 1.63 8.67 4.97
CA ILE A 106 1.02 9.14 6.22
C ILE A 106 1.30 10.65 6.31
N ASP A 107 0.26 11.47 6.29
CA ASP A 107 0.35 12.93 6.26
C ASP A 107 1.32 13.43 5.16
N GLY A 108 1.22 12.86 3.95
CA GLY A 108 2.05 13.19 2.80
C GLY A 108 3.49 12.63 2.84
N LYS A 109 3.86 11.91 3.87
CA LYS A 109 5.22 11.31 4.04
C LYS A 109 5.22 9.84 3.64
N PRO A 110 6.07 9.41 2.69
CA PRO A 110 6.17 8.01 2.27
C PRO A 110 6.49 7.05 3.41
N VAL A 111 5.83 5.91 3.42
CA VAL A 111 6.12 4.79 4.31
C VAL A 111 6.79 3.69 3.51
N ASN A 112 7.95 3.23 3.98
CA ASN A 112 8.77 2.25 3.26
C ASN A 112 9.04 0.99 4.09
N SER A 113 8.35 0.77 5.19
CA SER A 113 8.63 -0.31 6.15
C SER A 113 8.57 -1.70 5.52
N ARG A 114 7.70 -1.92 4.52
CA ARG A 114 7.62 -3.18 3.78
C ARG A 114 8.92 -3.55 3.06
N GLN A 115 9.77 -2.57 2.72
CA GLN A 115 11.05 -2.83 2.06
C GLN A 115 12.09 -3.48 2.99
N SER A 116 11.81 -3.60 4.29
CA SER A 116 12.60 -4.41 5.22
C SER A 116 12.35 -5.91 5.09
N GLU A 117 11.32 -6.32 4.35
CA GLU A 117 10.99 -7.70 4.04
C GLU A 117 11.47 -8.04 2.64
N ARG A 118 12.11 -9.20 2.47
CA ARG A 118 12.57 -9.66 1.15
C ARG A 118 11.43 -9.73 0.14
N ILE A 119 11.76 -9.45 -1.11
CA ILE A 119 10.82 -9.62 -2.22
C ILE A 119 10.75 -11.09 -2.64
N SER A 120 9.56 -11.59 -2.92
CA SER A 120 9.36 -12.92 -3.49
C SER A 120 9.58 -12.90 -5.01
N MET A 121 9.68 -14.08 -5.60
CA MET A 121 9.81 -14.25 -7.05
C MET A 121 8.70 -13.60 -7.89
N ARG A 122 7.54 -13.37 -7.31
CA ARG A 122 6.40 -12.75 -8.01
C ARG A 122 6.19 -11.28 -7.67
N GLY A 123 7.19 -10.66 -7.06
CA GLY A 123 7.17 -9.23 -6.74
C GLY A 123 6.40 -8.88 -5.49
N GLU A 124 6.12 -9.82 -4.62
CA GLU A 124 5.41 -9.60 -3.36
C GLU A 124 6.31 -9.79 -2.16
N ARG A 125 5.89 -9.26 -1.03
CA ARG A 125 6.58 -9.37 0.24
C ARG A 125 5.69 -10.05 1.27
N ASN A 126 6.28 -10.83 2.15
CA ASN A 126 5.55 -11.56 3.19
C ASN A 126 5.15 -10.66 4.37
N THR A 127 4.54 -9.53 4.07
CA THR A 127 4.09 -8.52 5.02
C THR A 127 2.67 -8.07 4.70
N ARG A 128 1.99 -7.46 5.67
CA ARG A 128 0.67 -6.82 5.48
C ARG A 128 0.74 -5.49 4.72
N GLY A 129 1.93 -5.07 4.29
CA GLY A 129 2.16 -3.79 3.63
C GLY A 129 2.28 -2.64 4.62
N ASP A 130 2.22 -1.42 4.08
CA ASP A 130 2.45 -0.19 4.83
C ASP A 130 1.16 0.53 5.26
N SER A 131 -0.01 -0.10 5.09
CA SER A 131 -1.31 0.53 5.35
C SER A 131 -1.77 0.54 6.81
N ASN A 132 -1.16 -0.24 7.67
CA ASN A 132 -1.66 -0.52 9.03
C ASN A 132 -0.80 0.08 10.17
N TRP A 133 -0.12 1.20 9.87
CA TRP A 133 0.72 1.91 10.85
C TRP A 133 -0.02 3.02 11.62
N VAL A 134 -1.23 3.37 11.20
CA VAL A 134 -2.09 4.34 11.88
C VAL A 134 -3.33 3.62 12.36
N PRO A 135 -3.66 3.71 13.66
CA PRO A 135 -4.95 3.19 14.16
C PRO A 135 -6.12 3.84 13.41
N VAL A 136 -7.11 3.02 13.08
CA VAL A 136 -8.27 3.46 12.27
C VAL A 136 -8.99 4.65 12.89
N GLU A 137 -9.10 4.67 14.22
CA GLU A 137 -9.77 5.71 14.99
C GLU A 137 -9.06 7.07 14.94
N GLU A 138 -7.79 7.07 14.46
CA GLU A 138 -6.95 8.28 14.40
C GLU A 138 -6.87 8.90 13.02
N ILE A 139 -7.56 8.32 12.06
CA ILE A 139 -7.60 8.78 10.68
C ILE A 139 -8.67 9.86 10.52
N GLU A 140 -8.31 10.96 9.88
CA GLU A 140 -9.21 12.03 9.47
C GLU A 140 -9.77 11.77 8.08
N SER A 141 -8.93 11.31 7.17
CA SER A 141 -9.35 10.92 5.82
C SER A 141 -8.30 10.04 5.15
N ILE A 142 -8.74 9.31 4.14
CA ILE A 142 -7.85 8.57 3.25
C ILE A 142 -8.12 9.07 1.83
N THR A 143 -7.07 9.47 1.13
CA THR A 143 -7.14 9.88 -0.27
C THR A 143 -6.44 8.84 -1.13
N VAL A 144 -7.12 8.35 -2.16
CA VAL A 144 -6.56 7.40 -3.14
C VAL A 144 -6.44 8.12 -4.47
N LEU A 145 -5.20 8.37 -4.91
CA LEU A 145 -4.90 8.98 -6.21
C LEU A 145 -4.44 7.90 -7.18
N ARG A 146 -4.97 7.91 -8.39
CA ARG A 146 -4.65 6.94 -9.44
C ARG A 146 -4.29 7.67 -10.73
N GLY A 147 -3.62 6.96 -11.65
CA GLY A 147 -3.28 7.48 -12.97
C GLY A 147 -2.33 8.67 -12.98
N PRO A 148 -2.49 9.62 -13.91
CA PRO A 148 -1.59 10.75 -14.09
C PRO A 148 -1.41 11.63 -12.86
N ALA A 149 -2.44 11.77 -12.03
CA ALA A 149 -2.39 12.55 -10.79
C ALA A 149 -1.38 12.03 -9.76
N ALA A 150 -1.05 10.73 -9.80
CA ALA A 150 -0.09 10.12 -8.88
C ALA A 150 1.38 10.34 -9.28
N THR A 151 1.66 10.78 -10.51
CA THR A 151 3.03 10.85 -11.08
C THR A 151 3.93 11.82 -10.34
N ARG A 152 3.40 12.90 -9.77
CA ARG A 152 4.16 13.85 -8.95
C ARG A 152 4.89 13.20 -7.75
N TYR A 153 4.40 12.09 -7.24
CA TYR A 153 4.98 11.40 -6.08
C TYR A 153 6.17 10.49 -6.41
N GLY A 154 6.54 10.39 -7.68
CA GLY A 154 7.76 9.72 -8.14
C GLY A 154 7.72 8.20 -8.03
N SER A 155 8.85 7.60 -7.66
CA SER A 155 9.04 6.17 -7.63
C SER A 155 8.06 5.46 -6.68
N GLY A 156 7.45 4.36 -7.16
CA GLY A 156 6.50 3.54 -6.39
C GLY A 156 5.03 3.96 -6.54
N ALA A 157 4.75 5.09 -7.19
CA ALA A 157 3.39 5.60 -7.40
C ALA A 157 2.79 5.27 -8.78
N MET A 158 3.35 4.30 -9.52
CA MET A 158 2.88 3.96 -10.88
C MET A 158 1.43 3.49 -10.92
N GLY A 159 0.98 2.71 -9.94
CA GLY A 159 -0.43 2.30 -9.76
C GLY A 159 -1.25 3.38 -9.09
N GLY A 160 -0.62 4.15 -8.22
CA GLY A 160 -1.26 5.23 -7.49
C GLY A 160 -0.69 5.42 -6.09
N VAL A 161 -1.35 6.29 -5.35
CA VAL A 161 -0.99 6.71 -3.99
C VAL A 161 -2.19 6.54 -3.07
N VAL A 162 -1.96 6.02 -1.88
CA VAL A 162 -2.92 6.03 -0.76
C VAL A 162 -2.35 6.93 0.33
N ASN A 163 -2.91 8.10 0.50
CA ASN A 163 -2.49 9.05 1.54
C ASN A 163 -3.45 8.98 2.74
N ILE A 164 -2.93 8.55 3.87
CA ILE A 164 -3.61 8.48 5.16
C ILE A 164 -3.37 9.81 5.88
N VAL A 165 -4.41 10.58 6.08
CA VAL A 165 -4.34 11.85 6.79
C VAL A 165 -4.80 11.62 8.22
N THR A 166 -3.94 11.97 9.19
CA THR A 166 -4.26 11.84 10.62
C THR A 166 -5.01 13.06 11.14
N LYS A 167 -5.75 12.91 12.23
CA LYS A 167 -6.46 14.00 12.88
C LYS A 167 -5.52 15.16 13.24
N LYS A 168 -6.01 16.38 13.15
CA LYS A 168 -5.26 17.59 13.52
C LYS A 168 -5.18 17.76 15.05
N VAL A 169 -4.29 18.63 15.50
CA VAL A 169 -4.25 19.09 16.91
C VAL A 169 -5.52 19.86 17.20
N SER A 170 -6.18 19.57 18.32
CA SER A 170 -7.41 20.24 18.73
C SER A 170 -7.12 21.64 19.32
N LYS A 171 -8.02 22.59 19.09
CA LYS A 171 -7.99 23.93 19.72
C LYS A 171 -8.38 23.90 21.19
N GLU A 172 -9.09 22.86 21.63
CA GLU A 172 -9.52 22.63 23.00
C GLU A 172 -8.97 21.28 23.47
N LEU A 173 -8.79 21.12 24.78
CA LEU A 173 -8.40 19.83 25.33
C LEU A 173 -9.54 18.83 25.15
N LYS A 174 -9.28 17.78 24.36
CA LYS A 174 -10.23 16.72 24.03
C LYS A 174 -9.52 15.37 24.14
N GLY A 175 -10.23 14.43 24.75
CA GLY A 175 -9.78 13.05 24.82
C GLY A 175 -10.84 12.09 24.29
N GLN A 176 -10.41 10.91 23.87
CA GLN A 176 -11.28 9.86 23.38
C GLN A 176 -10.70 8.50 23.71
N VAL A 177 -11.58 7.59 24.12
CA VAL A 177 -11.26 6.15 24.24
C VAL A 177 -12.22 5.39 23.33
N ASN A 178 -11.66 4.43 22.57
CA ASN A 178 -12.41 3.58 21.66
C ASN A 178 -12.21 2.12 22.05
N LEU A 179 -13.31 1.38 22.15
CA LEU A 179 -13.32 -0.06 22.31
C LEU A 179 -13.95 -0.69 21.08
N TYR A 180 -13.35 -1.75 20.57
CA TYR A 180 -13.87 -2.51 19.44
C TYR A 180 -13.70 -4.00 19.69
N ALA A 181 -14.74 -4.76 19.35
CA ALA A 181 -14.71 -6.22 19.34
C ALA A 181 -15.36 -6.75 18.06
N ASN A 182 -14.79 -7.82 17.52
CA ASN A 182 -15.36 -8.58 16.40
C ASN A 182 -15.32 -10.08 16.77
N GLN A 183 -16.45 -10.74 16.65
CA GLN A 183 -16.61 -12.17 16.95
C GLN A 183 -17.14 -12.88 15.72
N PRO A 184 -16.31 -13.68 15.01
CA PRO A 184 -16.78 -14.58 13.97
C PRO A 184 -17.79 -15.60 14.50
N GLN A 185 -18.74 -15.98 13.65
CA GLN A 185 -19.69 -17.06 13.95
C GLN A 185 -18.99 -18.42 13.96
N ASP A 186 -18.02 -18.61 13.07
CA ASP A 186 -17.23 -19.85 13.02
C ASP A 186 -16.11 -19.76 14.06
N SER A 187 -16.06 -20.77 14.94
CA SER A 187 -15.02 -20.89 15.97
C SER A 187 -13.61 -21.13 15.40
N LYS A 188 -13.50 -21.52 14.13
CA LYS A 188 -12.22 -21.64 13.41
C LYS A 188 -11.67 -20.31 12.92
N GLU A 189 -12.46 -19.24 12.92
CA GLU A 189 -12.03 -17.90 12.53
C GLU A 189 -11.63 -17.06 13.74
N GLY A 190 -10.60 -16.21 13.58
CA GLY A 190 -10.02 -15.42 14.67
C GLY A 190 -10.84 -14.20 15.08
N ALA A 191 -11.14 -14.06 16.38
CA ALA A 191 -11.81 -12.90 16.96
C ALA A 191 -10.85 -11.72 17.14
N THR A 192 -11.36 -10.48 17.01
CA THR A 192 -10.58 -9.24 17.21
C THR A 192 -11.04 -8.47 18.43
N ARG A 193 -10.09 -7.91 19.17
CA ARG A 193 -10.32 -6.97 20.28
C ARG A 193 -9.32 -5.83 20.18
N ARG A 194 -9.81 -4.59 20.26
CA ARG A 194 -8.99 -3.39 20.13
C ARG A 194 -9.40 -2.33 21.15
N ILE A 195 -8.41 -1.68 21.73
CA ILE A 195 -8.57 -0.48 22.53
C ILE A 195 -7.66 0.60 22.01
N GLY A 196 -8.20 1.78 21.76
CA GLY A 196 -7.47 2.96 21.33
C GLY A 196 -7.78 4.14 22.24
N PHE A 197 -6.82 5.06 22.35
CA PHE A 197 -7.00 6.32 23.05
C PHE A 197 -6.37 7.46 22.25
N ASN A 198 -6.89 8.66 22.42
CA ASN A 198 -6.22 9.88 22.03
C ASN A 198 -6.49 11.02 23.03
N LEU A 199 -5.55 11.94 23.08
CA LEU A 199 -5.64 13.18 23.82
C LEU A 199 -4.99 14.27 22.97
N SER A 200 -5.68 15.41 22.81
CA SER A 200 -5.20 16.53 22.00
C SER A 200 -5.71 17.85 22.55
N GLY A 201 -4.86 18.86 22.50
CA GLY A 201 -5.25 20.20 22.94
C GLY A 201 -4.10 21.20 22.97
N PRO A 202 -4.34 22.43 23.41
CA PRO A 202 -3.29 23.42 23.57
C PRO A 202 -2.45 23.14 24.84
N ILE A 203 -1.14 23.33 24.74
CA ILE A 203 -0.22 23.53 25.87
C ILE A 203 -0.16 25.02 26.17
N ILE A 204 -0.05 25.84 25.11
CA ILE A 204 -0.17 27.29 25.15
C ILE A 204 -1.22 27.67 24.10
N GLN A 205 -2.29 28.33 24.53
CA GLN A 205 -3.42 28.67 23.67
C GLN A 205 -2.92 29.36 22.38
N ASP A 206 -3.44 28.94 21.25
CA ASP A 206 -3.16 29.40 19.88
C ASP A 206 -1.68 29.35 19.41
N THR A 207 -0.75 28.95 20.30
CA THR A 207 0.69 28.94 20.01
C THR A 207 1.27 27.53 19.96
N LEU A 208 1.11 26.73 21.03
CA LEU A 208 1.69 25.40 21.12
C LEU A 208 0.62 24.38 21.47
N GLY A 209 0.38 23.45 20.57
CA GLY A 209 -0.56 22.38 20.76
C GLY A 209 0.09 21.00 20.69
N PHE A 210 -0.57 20.02 21.26
CA PHE A 210 -0.13 18.64 21.25
C PHE A 210 -1.24 17.68 20.86
N ARG A 211 -0.85 16.51 20.38
CA ARG A 211 -1.69 15.35 20.23
C ARG A 211 -0.87 14.10 20.54
N ILE A 212 -1.45 13.20 21.34
CA ILE A 212 -0.89 11.88 21.61
C ILE A 212 -2.00 10.84 21.42
N TYR A 213 -1.67 9.71 20.81
CA TYR A 213 -2.59 8.61 20.66
C TYR A 213 -1.88 7.27 20.71
N GLY A 214 -2.63 6.24 21.01
CA GLY A 214 -2.10 4.87 21.04
C GLY A 214 -3.20 3.84 20.85
N ASN A 215 -2.76 2.61 20.55
CA ASN A 215 -3.64 1.51 20.24
C ASN A 215 -3.03 0.18 20.68
N LEU A 216 -3.88 -0.69 21.21
CA LEU A 216 -3.59 -2.11 21.42
C LEU A 216 -4.61 -2.92 20.64
N ASN A 217 -4.16 -3.68 19.66
CA ASN A 217 -5.02 -4.53 18.83
C ASN A 217 -4.54 -5.98 18.90
N LYS A 218 -5.47 -6.88 19.16
CA LYS A 218 -5.25 -8.33 19.09
C LYS A 218 -6.34 -8.95 18.22
N THR A 219 -5.92 -9.69 17.18
CA THR A 219 -6.76 -10.61 16.42
C THR A 219 -6.21 -12.00 16.63
N ASP A 220 -7.05 -12.93 17.04
CA ASP A 220 -6.66 -14.34 17.16
C ASP A 220 -6.43 -14.93 15.75
N ALA A 221 -5.61 -15.96 15.66
CA ALA A 221 -5.37 -16.64 14.38
C ALA A 221 -6.54 -17.55 14.03
N ASP A 222 -6.79 -17.73 12.74
CA ASP A 222 -7.66 -18.80 12.27
C ASP A 222 -7.08 -20.18 12.65
N ALA A 223 -7.95 -21.18 12.76
CA ALA A 223 -7.52 -22.54 13.00
C ALA A 223 -6.63 -23.06 11.86
N ALA A 224 -5.64 -23.86 12.23
CA ALA A 224 -4.67 -24.41 11.29
C ALA A 224 -5.33 -25.30 10.21
N ASP A 225 -6.46 -25.91 10.55
CA ASP A 225 -7.21 -26.84 9.71
C ASP A 225 -8.44 -26.20 9.02
N ILE A 226 -8.53 -24.86 8.98
CA ILE A 226 -9.71 -24.16 8.44
C ILE A 226 -9.99 -24.51 6.96
N ASN A 227 -8.94 -24.84 6.18
CA ASN A 227 -9.05 -25.22 4.78
C ASN A 227 -9.14 -26.74 4.55
N ALA A 228 -9.13 -27.55 5.61
CA ALA A 228 -9.22 -29.01 5.51
C ALA A 228 -10.54 -29.43 4.85
N GLY A 229 -10.47 -30.36 3.91
CA GLY A 229 -11.62 -30.81 3.13
C GLY A 229 -12.07 -29.85 2.01
N HIS A 230 -11.34 -28.74 1.80
CA HIS A 230 -11.65 -27.74 0.76
C HIS A 230 -10.57 -27.64 -0.34
N GLY A 231 -9.81 -28.70 -0.54
CA GLY A 231 -8.79 -28.78 -1.60
C GLY A 231 -7.41 -28.30 -1.19
N ASN A 232 -7.20 -27.96 0.08
CA ASN A 232 -5.87 -27.64 0.63
C ASN A 232 -5.78 -27.91 2.14
N ASP A 233 -5.42 -29.13 2.50
CA ASP A 233 -5.31 -29.55 3.90
C ASP A 233 -4.05 -29.00 4.60
N SER A 234 -3.09 -28.49 3.85
CA SER A 234 -1.81 -27.97 4.37
C SER A 234 -1.78 -26.44 4.59
N ALA A 235 -2.67 -25.68 3.93
CA ALA A 235 -2.75 -24.25 4.13
C ALA A 235 -3.63 -23.91 5.34
N ALA A 236 -3.11 -23.03 6.19
CA ALA A 236 -3.90 -22.41 7.23
C ALA A 236 -4.67 -21.18 6.71
N GLY A 237 -5.53 -20.63 7.56
CA GLY A 237 -6.24 -19.38 7.33
C GLY A 237 -5.36 -18.15 7.60
N VAL A 238 -6.00 -17.08 8.05
CA VAL A 238 -5.32 -15.82 8.39
C VAL A 238 -4.55 -15.96 9.69
N GLU A 239 -3.28 -15.56 9.68
CA GLU A 239 -2.50 -15.43 10.93
C GLU A 239 -3.11 -14.35 11.84
N GLY A 240 -3.00 -14.57 13.13
CA GLY A 240 -3.41 -13.56 14.10
C GLY A 240 -2.45 -12.38 14.16
N VAL A 241 -2.88 -11.33 14.86
CA VAL A 241 -2.18 -10.04 14.91
C VAL A 241 -2.09 -9.56 16.36
N ARG A 242 -0.93 -8.99 16.73
CA ARG A 242 -0.70 -8.25 17.98
C ARG A 242 -0.02 -6.94 17.66
N ASN A 243 -0.79 -5.85 17.62
CA ASN A 243 -0.25 -4.51 17.35
C ASN A 243 -0.26 -3.68 18.63
N LYS A 244 0.80 -2.87 18.78
CA LYS A 244 0.97 -1.87 19.81
C LYS A 244 1.52 -0.62 19.16
N ASP A 245 0.77 0.46 19.23
CA ASP A 245 1.10 1.71 18.56
C ASP A 245 1.03 2.87 19.55
N ILE A 246 1.99 3.79 19.46
CA ILE A 246 1.97 5.06 20.13
C ILE A 246 2.55 6.13 19.21
N ALA A 247 1.90 7.28 19.16
CA ALA A 247 2.40 8.41 18.38
C ALA A 247 2.05 9.73 19.05
N GLY A 248 2.87 10.73 18.76
CA GLY A 248 2.70 12.10 19.26
C GLY A 248 3.00 13.12 18.20
N ARG A 249 2.33 14.26 18.30
CA ARG A 249 2.56 15.48 17.52
C ARG A 249 2.66 16.67 18.44
N LEU A 250 3.65 17.51 18.21
CA LEU A 250 3.72 18.88 18.73
C LEU A 250 3.60 19.83 17.54
N GLN A 251 2.74 20.82 17.66
CA GLN A 251 2.55 21.87 16.66
C GLN A 251 2.80 23.21 17.31
N TRP A 252 3.81 23.91 16.81
CA TRP A 252 4.21 25.22 17.32
C TRP A 252 4.02 26.27 16.23
N LYS A 253 3.09 27.18 16.44
CA LYS A 253 2.92 28.39 15.64
C LYS A 253 3.92 29.45 16.15
N ILE A 254 5.07 29.55 15.46
CA ILE A 254 6.12 30.51 15.79
C ILE A 254 5.62 31.93 15.55
N SER A 255 4.83 32.11 14.47
CA SER A 255 4.13 33.32 14.08
C SER A 255 2.83 32.95 13.37
N PRO A 256 1.95 33.91 13.03
CA PRO A 256 0.77 33.65 12.19
C PRO A 256 1.11 32.98 10.87
N ALA A 257 2.29 33.27 10.30
CA ALA A 257 2.75 32.78 9.00
C ALA A 257 3.67 31.54 9.08
N GLN A 258 4.14 31.13 10.27
CA GLN A 258 5.16 30.09 10.41
C GLN A 258 4.75 29.04 11.42
N THR A 259 4.71 27.78 11.00
CA THR A 259 4.35 26.64 11.87
C THR A 259 5.41 25.55 11.78
N LEU A 260 5.87 25.08 12.93
CA LEU A 260 6.68 23.85 13.06
C LEU A 260 5.82 22.72 13.59
N ILE A 261 5.96 21.54 12.98
CA ILE A 261 5.27 20.32 13.40
C ILE A 261 6.30 19.24 13.61
N LEU A 262 6.38 18.73 14.83
CA LEU A 262 7.19 17.57 15.20
C LEU A 262 6.28 16.36 15.36
N ASP A 263 6.52 15.33 14.56
CA ASP A 263 5.85 14.03 14.67
C ASP A 263 6.83 12.96 15.15
N SER A 264 6.36 12.10 16.04
CA SER A 264 7.07 10.90 16.49
C SER A 264 6.11 9.74 16.60
N SER A 265 6.49 8.57 16.11
CA SER A 265 5.70 7.35 16.27
C SER A 265 6.57 6.13 16.51
N TYR A 266 6.05 5.22 17.30
CA TYR A 266 6.59 3.89 17.52
C TYR A 266 5.48 2.86 17.41
N SER A 267 5.69 1.85 16.58
CA SER A 267 4.73 0.78 16.36
C SER A 267 5.43 -0.58 16.41
N ARG A 268 4.76 -1.55 17.01
CA ARG A 268 5.16 -2.95 17.01
C ARG A 268 4.01 -3.79 16.49
N GLN A 269 4.25 -4.52 15.43
CA GLN A 269 3.31 -5.48 14.86
C GLN A 269 3.88 -6.88 15.01
N GLY A 270 3.16 -7.74 15.71
CA GLY A 270 3.49 -9.15 15.84
C GLY A 270 2.41 -10.03 15.22
N ASN A 271 2.76 -11.24 14.78
CA ASN A 271 1.79 -12.23 14.37
C ASN A 271 1.41 -13.18 15.52
N ILE A 272 0.36 -13.95 15.31
CA ILE A 272 0.05 -15.19 16.05
C ILE A 272 0.06 -16.28 15.00
N TYR A 273 1.07 -17.15 15.06
CA TYR A 273 1.28 -18.17 14.04
C TYR A 273 0.22 -19.28 14.12
N ASN A 274 -0.26 -19.75 12.98
CA ASN A 274 -1.27 -20.77 12.85
C ASN A 274 -0.83 -22.01 12.05
N GLY A 275 0.48 -22.13 11.79
CA GLY A 275 1.01 -23.28 11.05
C GLY A 275 0.94 -23.17 9.54
N ASP A 276 0.71 -21.97 8.98
CA ASP A 276 0.72 -21.78 7.53
C ASP A 276 2.13 -21.96 6.96
N THR A 277 2.27 -22.94 6.07
CA THR A 277 3.52 -23.26 5.35
C THR A 277 3.43 -22.95 3.86
N GLN A 278 2.53 -22.05 3.47
CA GLN A 278 2.23 -21.83 2.06
C GLN A 278 1.91 -23.10 1.28
N ASN A 279 0.75 -23.62 1.52
CA ASN A 279 0.01 -24.66 0.81
C ASN A 279 0.54 -26.12 0.80
N SER A 280 1.54 -26.46 0.06
CA SER A 280 1.82 -27.88 -0.19
C SER A 280 3.00 -28.45 0.64
N ASN A 281 3.60 -27.61 1.47
CA ASN A 281 4.69 -28.08 2.32
C ASN A 281 4.14 -28.78 3.57
N PRO A 282 4.55 -30.03 3.84
CA PRO A 282 4.12 -30.71 5.05
C PRO A 282 4.62 -29.95 6.29
N ARG A 283 3.79 -29.89 7.32
CA ARG A 283 4.17 -29.26 8.58
C ARG A 283 5.15 -30.15 9.32
N SER A 284 6.31 -29.58 9.69
CA SER A 284 7.27 -30.24 10.57
C SER A 284 6.77 -30.27 12.02
N ALA A 285 7.38 -31.08 12.88
CA ALA A 285 7.11 -31.09 14.31
C ALA A 285 7.31 -29.70 14.94
N LEU A 286 8.35 -28.96 14.50
CA LEU A 286 8.60 -27.58 14.95
C LEU A 286 7.45 -26.64 14.54
N VAL A 287 6.99 -26.73 13.30
CA VAL A 287 5.86 -25.91 12.79
C VAL A 287 4.59 -26.17 13.58
N ASN A 288 4.27 -27.45 13.86
CA ASN A 288 3.11 -27.80 14.68
C ASN A 288 3.24 -27.25 16.10
N SER A 289 4.38 -27.45 16.76
CA SER A 289 4.63 -26.93 18.11
C SER A 289 4.48 -25.41 18.20
N LEU A 290 4.98 -24.67 17.20
CA LEU A 290 4.83 -23.21 17.14
C LEU A 290 3.37 -22.79 16.93
N ALA A 291 2.61 -23.51 16.10
CA ALA A 291 1.21 -23.26 15.85
C ALA A 291 0.33 -23.55 17.07
N ASP A 292 0.51 -24.72 17.70
CA ASP A 292 -0.21 -25.13 18.91
C ASP A 292 0.04 -24.18 20.08
N GLY A 293 1.29 -23.71 20.21
CA GLY A 293 1.69 -22.69 21.18
C GLY A 293 1.23 -21.26 20.84
N LYS A 294 0.57 -21.05 19.69
CA LYS A 294 0.20 -19.72 19.20
C LYS A 294 1.37 -18.73 19.26
N ALA A 295 2.54 -19.22 18.85
CA ALA A 295 3.80 -18.51 18.97
C ALA A 295 3.79 -17.23 18.15
N GLU A 296 4.55 -16.24 18.59
CA GLU A 296 4.88 -15.07 17.81
C GLU A 296 6.17 -15.35 17.05
N THR A 297 6.06 -15.52 15.74
CA THR A 297 7.17 -15.94 14.87
C THR A 297 7.73 -14.81 14.02
N ALA A 298 7.02 -13.69 13.95
CA ALA A 298 7.44 -12.49 13.23
C ALA A 298 7.01 -11.22 13.97
N ARG A 299 7.92 -10.25 14.04
CA ARG A 299 7.72 -8.94 14.68
C ARG A 299 8.28 -7.86 13.78
N LEU A 300 7.49 -6.86 13.52
CA LEU A 300 7.91 -5.68 12.77
C LEU A 300 7.86 -4.46 13.71
N TYR A 301 8.99 -3.80 13.88
CA TYR A 301 9.12 -2.59 14.68
C TYR A 301 9.36 -1.41 13.75
N ARG A 302 8.59 -0.36 13.90
CA ARG A 302 8.76 0.88 13.14
C ARG A 302 8.86 2.07 14.08
N SER A 303 9.92 2.85 13.91
CA SER A 303 10.09 4.16 14.54
C SER A 303 10.16 5.19 13.44
N ALA A 304 9.37 6.26 13.54
CA ALA A 304 9.39 7.35 12.58
C ALA A 304 9.40 8.69 13.32
N PHE A 305 10.23 9.62 12.81
CA PHE A 305 10.35 10.99 13.29
C PHE A 305 10.27 11.92 12.09
N SER A 306 9.61 13.05 12.24
CA SER A 306 9.66 14.10 11.22
C SER A 306 9.52 15.49 11.82
N LEU A 307 10.22 16.44 11.21
CA LEU A 307 10.04 17.87 11.44
C LEU A 307 9.52 18.49 10.15
N THR A 308 8.36 19.12 10.23
CA THR A 308 7.74 19.85 9.12
C THR A 308 7.74 21.34 9.47
N HIS A 309 8.15 22.17 8.52
CA HIS A 309 7.98 23.61 8.55
C HIS A 309 7.01 24.02 7.45
N ASP A 310 5.89 24.61 7.83
CA ASP A 310 4.92 25.24 6.93
C ASP A 310 5.08 26.76 7.05
N GLY A 311 5.38 27.42 5.93
CA GLY A 311 5.61 28.87 5.85
C GLY A 311 4.68 29.53 4.85
N ALA A 312 4.01 30.60 5.27
CA ALA A 312 3.30 31.53 4.39
C ALA A 312 4.15 32.81 4.21
N TRP A 313 4.34 33.21 2.96
CA TRP A 313 5.18 34.33 2.58
C TRP A 313 4.37 35.26 1.66
N GLU A 314 4.80 36.49 1.49
CA GLU A 314 4.14 37.42 0.56
C GLU A 314 4.08 36.89 -0.90
N TRP A 315 5.05 36.07 -1.28
CA TRP A 315 5.17 35.50 -2.63
C TRP A 315 4.52 34.11 -2.79
N GLY A 316 4.02 33.51 -1.73
CA GLY A 316 3.42 32.16 -1.78
C GLY A 316 3.57 31.38 -0.48
N ASP A 317 3.53 30.07 -0.56
CA ASP A 317 3.75 29.20 0.60
C ASP A 317 4.89 28.19 0.38
N THR A 318 5.44 27.69 1.49
CA THR A 318 6.47 26.65 1.48
C THR A 318 6.14 25.54 2.46
N LYS A 319 6.53 24.32 2.10
CA LYS A 319 6.50 23.16 3.00
C LYS A 319 7.84 22.44 2.95
N ASN A 320 8.52 22.38 4.08
CA ASN A 320 9.80 21.71 4.21
C ASN A 320 9.68 20.57 5.21
N VAL A 321 10.17 19.38 4.86
CA VAL A 321 10.04 18.19 5.69
C VAL A 321 11.38 17.46 5.76
N ILE A 322 11.84 17.19 6.98
CA ILE A 322 12.91 16.22 7.25
C ILE A 322 12.27 15.05 7.96
N SER A 323 12.48 13.84 7.48
CA SER A 323 11.94 12.63 8.12
C SER A 323 12.96 11.52 8.20
N TYR A 324 12.90 10.75 9.27
CA TYR A 324 13.68 9.56 9.51
C TYR A 324 12.79 8.40 9.90
N GLU A 325 12.92 7.28 9.18
CA GLU A 325 12.22 6.04 9.48
C GLU A 325 13.22 4.91 9.71
N ARG A 326 13.03 4.15 10.77
CA ARG A 326 13.75 2.91 11.03
C ARG A 326 12.77 1.79 11.21
N THR A 327 12.93 0.73 10.41
CA THR A 327 12.17 -0.51 10.52
C THR A 327 13.09 -1.67 10.86
N VAL A 328 12.68 -2.49 11.81
CA VAL A 328 13.35 -3.76 12.15
C VAL A 328 12.33 -4.86 11.95
N ASN A 329 12.58 -5.73 10.98
CA ASN A 329 11.84 -6.97 10.79
C ASN A 329 12.59 -8.09 11.52
N SER A 330 11.98 -8.65 12.54
CA SER A 330 12.54 -9.71 13.37
C SER A 330 11.66 -10.95 13.26
N HIS A 331 12.19 -12.05 12.73
CA HIS A 331 11.41 -13.25 12.45
C HIS A 331 12.24 -14.52 12.70
N LEU A 332 11.57 -15.63 12.91
CA LEU A 332 12.25 -16.94 12.94
C LEU A 332 12.83 -17.27 11.55
N PRO A 333 13.99 -17.94 11.47
CA PRO A 333 14.56 -18.32 10.21
C PRO A 333 13.68 -19.34 9.50
N GLU A 334 13.46 -19.13 8.22
CA GLU A 334 12.64 -19.99 7.37
C GLU A 334 13.43 -20.50 6.17
N GLY A 335 12.93 -21.58 5.56
CA GLY A 335 13.48 -22.10 4.32
C GLY A 335 13.40 -21.07 3.19
N LEU A 336 14.20 -21.29 2.16
CA LEU A 336 14.20 -20.48 0.94
C LEU A 336 12.89 -20.62 0.19
N ALA A 337 12.56 -19.60 -0.59
CA ALA A 337 11.44 -19.64 -1.53
C ALA A 337 11.57 -20.87 -2.45
N GLY A 338 10.49 -21.66 -2.54
CA GLY A 338 10.47 -22.93 -3.28
C GLY A 338 11.08 -24.13 -2.57
N GLY A 339 11.80 -23.92 -1.46
CA GLY A 339 12.13 -24.96 -0.50
C GLY A 339 10.95 -25.19 0.46
N PRO A 340 11.18 -25.55 1.73
CA PRO A 340 10.12 -25.53 2.73
C PRO A 340 9.79 -24.07 3.14
N GLU A 341 9.45 -23.24 2.17
CA GLU A 341 9.03 -21.84 2.38
C GLU A 341 7.85 -21.83 3.34
N GLY A 342 7.90 -20.94 4.35
CA GLY A 342 6.94 -20.92 5.43
C GLY A 342 7.23 -21.94 6.53
N SER A 343 8.11 -22.93 6.32
CA SER A 343 8.59 -23.82 7.38
C SER A 343 9.77 -23.18 8.10
N TYR A 344 9.66 -23.08 9.42
CA TYR A 344 10.74 -22.58 10.26
C TYR A 344 11.84 -23.62 10.43
N THR A 345 13.08 -23.15 10.41
CA THR A 345 14.30 -24.00 10.52
C THR A 345 15.03 -23.82 11.84
N GLY A 346 14.59 -22.90 12.69
CA GLY A 346 15.17 -22.63 14.00
C GLY A 346 14.28 -21.74 14.86
N LEU A 347 14.68 -21.55 16.12
CA LEU A 347 13.96 -20.75 17.12
C LEU A 347 14.63 -19.40 17.43
N ASP A 348 15.86 -19.19 16.96
CA ASP A 348 16.59 -17.94 17.14
C ASP A 348 16.14 -16.90 16.13
N PHE A 349 15.65 -15.77 16.62
CA PHE A 349 15.17 -14.68 15.77
C PHE A 349 16.32 -14.07 14.97
N VAL A 350 16.11 -13.95 13.67
CA VAL A 350 16.96 -13.18 12.75
C VAL A 350 16.35 -11.82 12.49
N GLN A 351 17.15 -10.85 12.00
CA GLN A 351 16.68 -9.49 11.79
C GLN A 351 17.16 -8.93 10.47
N SER A 352 16.24 -8.25 9.77
CA SER A 352 16.58 -7.25 8.77
C SER A 352 16.30 -5.84 9.30
N ARG A 353 17.10 -4.87 8.89
CA ARG A 353 17.02 -3.47 9.34
C ARG A 353 17.02 -2.55 8.14
N LEU A 354 15.99 -1.73 8.05
CA LEU A 354 15.88 -0.69 7.03
C LEU A 354 15.91 0.68 7.71
N LYS A 355 16.67 1.61 7.14
CA LYS A 355 16.73 3.01 7.56
C LYS A 355 16.50 3.90 6.36
N ASN A 356 15.61 4.86 6.48
CA ASN A 356 15.31 5.84 5.45
C ASN A 356 15.47 7.25 6.05
N LEU A 357 16.32 8.07 5.46
CA LEU A 357 16.39 9.49 5.73
C LEU A 357 15.84 10.21 4.50
N ARG A 358 14.87 11.11 4.68
CA ARG A 358 14.27 11.88 3.60
C ARG A 358 14.23 13.36 3.94
N PHE A 359 14.56 14.16 2.96
CA PHE A 359 14.31 15.60 2.93
C PHE A 359 13.38 15.91 1.74
N SER A 360 12.42 16.80 1.93
CA SER A 360 11.61 17.37 0.84
C SER A 360 11.32 18.84 1.09
N SER A 361 11.34 19.62 0.03
CA SER A 361 11.00 21.04 0.03
C SER A 361 10.09 21.33 -1.15
N GLU A 362 9.02 22.04 -0.91
CA GLU A 362 8.06 22.48 -1.94
C GLU A 362 7.71 23.95 -1.70
N ALA A 363 7.58 24.69 -2.77
CA ALA A 363 7.10 26.08 -2.78
C ALA A 363 5.96 26.22 -3.79
N ASN A 364 4.89 26.91 -3.41
CA ASN A 364 3.77 27.26 -4.26
C ASN A 364 3.72 28.78 -4.45
N ILE A 365 3.79 29.23 -5.69
CA ILE A 365 3.98 30.61 -6.08
C ILE A 365 2.81 31.05 -6.98
N PRO A 366 1.81 31.76 -6.45
CA PRO A 366 0.75 32.33 -7.26
C PRO A 366 1.30 33.52 -8.09
N PHE A 367 0.97 33.58 -9.36
CA PHE A 367 1.34 34.69 -10.23
C PHE A 367 0.35 34.85 -11.39
N LYS A 368 0.41 35.95 -12.10
CA LYS A 368 -0.44 36.22 -13.24
C LYS A 368 0.39 36.46 -14.52
N LEU A 369 0.17 35.59 -15.51
CA LEU A 369 0.77 35.72 -16.84
C LEU A 369 -0.34 35.61 -17.88
N GLY A 370 -1.03 36.73 -18.08
CA GLY A 370 -2.27 36.77 -18.87
C GLY A 370 -3.45 36.13 -18.18
N VAL A 371 -3.25 34.93 -17.60
CA VAL A 371 -4.20 34.15 -16.78
C VAL A 371 -3.61 33.89 -15.40
N ASP A 372 -4.46 33.43 -14.47
CA ASP A 372 -4.00 33.10 -13.13
C ASP A 372 -3.27 31.74 -13.14
N ASN A 373 -2.12 31.71 -12.46
CA ASN A 373 -1.23 30.56 -12.37
C ASN A 373 -0.82 30.31 -10.92
N VAL A 374 -0.57 29.06 -10.58
CA VAL A 374 0.11 28.67 -9.33
C VAL A 374 1.23 27.72 -9.67
N LEU A 375 2.45 28.24 -9.68
CA LEU A 375 3.64 27.45 -9.93
C LEU A 375 4.05 26.71 -8.66
N THR A 376 4.18 25.39 -8.75
CA THR A 376 4.75 24.54 -7.71
C THR A 376 6.14 24.08 -8.12
N VAL A 377 7.13 24.31 -7.25
CA VAL A 377 8.50 23.84 -7.44
C VAL A 377 8.89 23.01 -6.24
N GLY A 378 9.45 21.83 -6.46
CA GLY A 378 9.83 20.96 -5.37
C GLY A 378 11.12 20.20 -5.61
N ALA A 379 11.77 19.80 -4.51
CA ALA A 379 12.96 18.97 -4.50
C ALA A 379 12.86 17.91 -3.38
N GLU A 380 13.41 16.74 -3.64
CA GLU A 380 13.42 15.64 -2.71
C GLU A 380 14.76 14.91 -2.68
N PHE A 381 15.14 14.42 -1.53
CA PHE A 381 16.28 13.52 -1.34
C PHE A 381 15.90 12.38 -0.41
N THR A 382 16.33 11.15 -0.72
CA THR A 382 16.14 9.98 0.14
C THR A 382 17.42 9.13 0.15
N ASP A 383 17.89 8.75 1.35
CA ASP A 383 18.98 7.78 1.57
C ASP A 383 18.39 6.56 2.29
N SER A 384 18.35 5.43 1.60
CA SER A 384 17.82 4.16 2.08
C SER A 384 18.94 3.16 2.31
N LYS A 385 18.97 2.52 3.49
CA LYS A 385 19.98 1.53 3.87
C LYS A 385 19.32 0.30 4.45
N LEU A 386 19.57 -0.84 3.82
CA LEU A 386 19.11 -2.16 4.23
C LEU A 386 20.32 -2.97 4.76
N ASP A 387 20.09 -3.66 5.86
CA ASP A 387 20.98 -4.67 6.41
C ASP A 387 20.16 -5.93 6.69
N ASP A 388 20.27 -6.95 5.81
CA ASP A 388 19.54 -8.20 5.89
C ASP A 388 20.48 -9.41 5.72
N PRO A 389 21.25 -9.72 6.77
CA PRO A 389 22.17 -10.87 6.73
C PRO A 389 21.43 -12.21 6.66
N ALA A 390 20.18 -12.27 7.13
CA ALA A 390 19.42 -13.52 7.17
C ALA A 390 19.02 -14.00 5.77
N SER A 391 18.49 -13.12 4.93
CA SER A 391 18.10 -13.48 3.56
C SER A 391 19.32 -13.76 2.66
N ASN A 392 20.43 -13.12 2.93
CA ASN A 392 21.65 -13.25 2.11
C ASN A 392 22.66 -14.30 2.64
N SER A 393 22.43 -14.85 3.83
CA SER A 393 23.31 -15.91 4.39
C SER A 393 23.06 -17.29 3.77
N GLN A 394 22.01 -17.43 3.01
CA GLN A 394 21.64 -18.70 2.37
C GLN A 394 22.49 -18.86 1.11
N GLY A 395 23.56 -19.66 1.20
CA GLY A 395 24.37 -19.99 0.04
C GLY A 395 23.61 -20.86 -0.97
N PHE A 396 24.26 -21.20 -2.05
CA PHE A 396 23.73 -22.14 -3.04
C PHE A 396 23.69 -23.55 -2.44
N LYS A 397 22.54 -23.96 -1.93
CA LYS A 397 22.34 -25.30 -1.35
C LYS A 397 21.01 -25.89 -1.82
N ASP A 398 21.05 -27.13 -2.30
CA ASP A 398 19.88 -27.93 -2.59
C ASP A 398 19.96 -29.27 -1.83
N GLN A 399 18.94 -29.57 -1.00
CA GLN A 399 18.82 -30.82 -0.25
C GLN A 399 20.11 -31.23 0.52
N GLY A 400 20.80 -30.23 1.08
CA GLY A 400 22.02 -30.42 1.84
C GLY A 400 23.30 -30.53 1.00
N LYS A 401 23.19 -30.58 -0.34
CA LYS A 401 24.33 -30.50 -1.26
C LYS A 401 24.64 -29.05 -1.58
N THR A 402 25.92 -28.73 -1.68
CA THR A 402 26.38 -27.41 -2.12
C THR A 402 26.37 -27.35 -3.64
N ASP A 403 25.63 -26.40 -4.19
CA ASP A 403 25.70 -26.02 -5.60
C ASP A 403 26.90 -25.10 -5.83
N VAL A 404 27.67 -25.36 -6.87
CA VAL A 404 28.80 -24.53 -7.28
C VAL A 404 28.51 -24.00 -8.68
N PHE A 405 28.55 -22.70 -8.83
CA PHE A 405 28.43 -22.00 -10.11
C PHE A 405 29.79 -21.37 -10.44
N ASP A 406 30.37 -21.73 -11.57
CA ASP A 406 31.68 -21.22 -11.99
C ASP A 406 31.64 -19.67 -12.12
N GLY A 407 32.65 -19.03 -11.53
CA GLY A 407 32.76 -17.58 -11.54
C GLY A 407 31.78 -16.81 -10.60
N ILE A 408 30.94 -17.52 -9.86
CA ILE A 408 29.99 -16.90 -8.94
C ILE A 408 30.44 -17.08 -7.49
N SER A 409 30.66 -15.98 -6.78
CA SER A 409 31.09 -16.02 -5.37
C SER A 409 30.01 -16.67 -4.48
N ALA A 410 30.45 -17.55 -3.59
CA ALA A 410 29.62 -18.08 -2.52
C ALA A 410 29.52 -17.13 -1.30
N VAL A 411 30.42 -16.14 -1.21
CA VAL A 411 30.41 -15.12 -0.15
C VAL A 411 29.36 -14.06 -0.45
N ARG A 412 28.49 -13.78 0.52
CA ARG A 412 27.35 -12.89 0.38
C ARG A 412 27.39 -11.77 1.40
N GLY A 413 26.97 -10.57 0.96
CA GLY A 413 26.81 -9.39 1.81
C GLY A 413 25.35 -9.10 2.10
N GLY A 414 25.02 -8.86 3.39
CA GLY A 414 23.66 -8.52 3.82
C GLY A 414 23.27 -7.06 3.61
N LYS A 415 24.18 -6.21 3.10
CA LYS A 415 23.99 -4.76 3.07
C LYS A 415 23.71 -4.26 1.66
N ALA A 416 22.68 -3.42 1.53
CA ALA A 416 22.38 -2.68 0.32
C ALA A 416 22.02 -1.24 0.68
N SER A 417 22.33 -0.30 -0.22
CA SER A 417 21.96 1.11 -0.02
C SER A 417 21.60 1.74 -1.35
N GLN A 418 20.66 2.68 -1.32
CA GLN A 418 20.19 3.39 -2.49
C GLN A 418 19.91 4.84 -2.14
N ARG A 419 20.35 5.77 -3.00
CA ARG A 419 20.07 7.20 -2.88
C ARG A 419 19.22 7.64 -4.05
N ASN A 420 18.18 8.41 -3.72
CA ASN A 420 17.30 9.02 -4.70
C ASN A 420 17.29 10.54 -4.47
N TRP A 421 17.35 11.31 -5.52
CA TRP A 421 17.03 12.72 -5.48
C TRP A 421 16.17 13.08 -6.68
N ALA A 422 15.31 14.05 -6.49
CA ALA A 422 14.36 14.48 -7.49
C ALA A 422 14.15 15.99 -7.42
N ALA A 423 13.78 16.56 -8.57
CA ALA A 423 13.25 17.90 -8.68
C ALA A 423 12.03 17.89 -9.60
N TYR A 424 11.03 18.71 -9.29
CA TYR A 424 9.82 18.80 -10.11
C TYR A 424 9.27 20.21 -10.17
N VAL A 425 8.56 20.46 -11.26
CA VAL A 425 7.84 21.69 -11.51
C VAL A 425 6.46 21.35 -12.03
N GLU A 426 5.45 22.01 -11.51
CA GLU A 426 4.05 21.91 -11.95
C GLU A 426 3.46 23.31 -11.99
N ASP A 427 2.55 23.57 -12.94
CA ASP A 427 1.83 24.84 -12.99
C ASP A 427 0.33 24.59 -13.10
N ASN A 428 -0.46 25.10 -12.16
CA ASN A 428 -1.91 25.09 -12.26
C ASN A 428 -2.39 26.35 -12.97
N ILE A 429 -2.63 26.24 -14.26
CA ILE A 429 -3.01 27.32 -15.15
C ILE A 429 -4.54 27.39 -15.23
N SER A 430 -5.13 28.47 -14.77
CA SER A 430 -6.56 28.75 -14.91
C SER A 430 -6.81 29.49 -16.23
N LEU A 431 -6.90 28.71 -17.35
CA LEU A 431 -7.14 29.29 -18.69
C LEU A 431 -8.46 30.09 -18.73
N THR A 432 -9.45 29.63 -18.01
CA THR A 432 -10.71 30.32 -17.70
C THR A 432 -11.19 29.83 -16.34
N ASP A 433 -12.23 30.46 -15.75
CA ASP A 433 -12.87 29.99 -14.51
C ASP A 433 -13.39 28.54 -14.60
N LYS A 434 -13.55 28.01 -15.81
CA LYS A 434 -14.07 26.66 -16.10
C LYS A 434 -13.04 25.70 -16.63
N THR A 435 -11.84 26.17 -16.98
CA THR A 435 -10.82 25.34 -17.66
C THR A 435 -9.49 25.49 -16.98
N HIS A 436 -8.99 24.36 -16.48
CA HIS A 436 -7.67 24.27 -15.86
C HIS A 436 -6.78 23.30 -16.61
N LEU A 437 -5.51 23.66 -16.73
CA LEU A 437 -4.46 22.86 -17.34
C LEU A 437 -3.29 22.75 -16.36
N ILE A 438 -2.77 21.54 -16.18
CA ILE A 438 -1.66 21.28 -15.26
C ILE A 438 -0.55 20.55 -16.02
N PRO A 439 0.35 21.27 -16.71
CA PRO A 439 1.61 20.71 -17.16
C PRO A 439 2.54 20.48 -15.96
N ALA A 440 3.28 19.37 -16.00
CA ALA A 440 4.24 19.02 -14.97
C ALA A 440 5.42 18.26 -15.56
N ILE A 441 6.57 18.42 -14.94
CA ILE A 441 7.75 17.63 -15.25
C ILE A 441 8.49 17.30 -13.95
N ARG A 442 8.88 16.03 -13.81
CA ARG A 442 9.69 15.56 -12.70
C ARG A 442 10.94 14.87 -13.23
N PHE A 443 12.07 15.20 -12.64
CA PHE A 443 13.35 14.52 -12.82
C PHE A 443 13.67 13.73 -11.57
N ASP A 444 14.03 12.46 -11.74
CA ASP A 444 14.48 11.57 -10.66
C ASP A 444 15.86 11.00 -11.02
N HIS A 445 16.76 10.92 -10.05
CA HIS A 445 18.01 10.20 -10.16
C HIS A 445 18.15 9.20 -9.04
N ASN A 446 18.36 7.95 -9.40
CA ASN A 446 18.58 6.84 -8.48
C ASN A 446 20.01 6.32 -8.64
N SER A 447 20.71 6.09 -7.52
CA SER A 447 22.13 5.65 -7.54
C SER A 447 22.37 4.34 -8.29
N ASP A 448 21.37 3.46 -8.36
CA ASP A 448 21.52 2.11 -8.91
C ASP A 448 20.99 2.01 -10.35
N SER A 449 19.94 2.74 -10.69
CA SER A 449 19.25 2.62 -11.99
C SER A 449 19.31 3.89 -12.86
N GLY A 450 20.02 4.94 -12.40
CA GLY A 450 20.25 6.17 -13.15
C GLY A 450 19.07 7.13 -13.17
N SER A 451 18.98 7.94 -14.22
CA SER A 451 18.06 9.07 -14.30
C SER A 451 16.79 8.75 -15.05
N ASN A 452 15.70 9.42 -14.67
CA ASN A 452 14.40 9.32 -15.32
C ASN A 452 13.69 10.68 -15.38
N TRP A 453 13.00 10.94 -16.48
CA TRP A 453 12.12 12.09 -16.66
C TRP A 453 10.66 11.63 -16.71
N SER A 454 9.80 12.29 -15.96
CA SER A 454 8.38 11.99 -15.84
C SER A 454 7.54 13.22 -16.20
N PRO A 455 7.29 13.49 -17.50
CA PRO A 455 6.37 14.54 -17.91
C PRO A 455 4.92 14.11 -17.64
N ALA A 456 4.07 15.09 -17.31
CA ALA A 456 2.64 14.90 -17.14
C ALA A 456 1.87 16.11 -17.65
N LEU A 457 0.65 15.86 -18.11
CA LEU A 457 -0.32 16.89 -18.48
C LEU A 457 -1.69 16.44 -18.00
N ASN A 458 -2.31 17.23 -17.13
CA ASN A 458 -3.69 17.04 -16.70
C ASN A 458 -4.54 18.24 -17.14
N PHE A 459 -5.81 17.98 -17.41
CA PHE A 459 -6.76 19.03 -17.72
C PHE A 459 -8.12 18.75 -17.06
N SER A 460 -8.87 19.81 -16.83
CA SER A 460 -10.28 19.76 -16.45
C SER A 460 -11.04 20.89 -17.13
N HIS A 461 -12.30 20.59 -17.51
CA HIS A 461 -13.18 21.55 -18.15
C HIS A 461 -14.63 21.38 -17.68
N GLN A 462 -15.20 22.44 -17.09
CA GLN A 462 -16.56 22.49 -16.62
C GLN A 462 -17.51 22.79 -17.79
N ILE A 463 -18.41 21.85 -18.12
CA ILE A 463 -19.43 22.01 -19.15
C ILE A 463 -20.76 22.35 -18.48
N GLY A 464 -21.23 23.55 -18.71
CA GLY A 464 -22.41 24.06 -17.99
C GLY A 464 -22.16 24.13 -16.48
N GLU A 465 -23.19 23.84 -15.68
CA GLU A 465 -23.13 23.91 -14.21
C GLU A 465 -22.88 22.55 -13.57
N ASN A 466 -23.19 21.44 -14.25
CA ASN A 466 -23.30 20.13 -13.62
C ASN A 466 -22.30 19.10 -14.14
N TRP A 467 -21.65 19.34 -15.27
CA TRP A 467 -20.76 18.36 -15.90
C TRP A 467 -19.32 18.83 -15.87
N LEU A 468 -18.40 17.91 -15.60
CA LEU A 468 -16.98 18.16 -15.59
C LEU A 468 -16.28 17.06 -16.39
N VAL A 469 -15.55 17.44 -17.44
CA VAL A 469 -14.63 16.57 -18.18
C VAL A 469 -13.27 16.71 -17.61
N LYS A 470 -12.59 15.59 -17.38
CA LYS A 470 -11.21 15.55 -16.89
C LYS A 470 -10.43 14.52 -17.69
N GLY A 471 -9.14 14.76 -17.82
CA GLY A 471 -8.25 13.80 -18.44
C GLY A 471 -6.79 14.09 -18.15
N GLY A 472 -5.94 13.13 -18.49
CA GLY A 472 -4.53 13.30 -18.30
C GLY A 472 -3.70 12.23 -19.00
N ILE A 473 -2.45 12.60 -19.22
CA ILE A 473 -1.40 11.70 -19.68
C ILE A 473 -0.14 11.96 -18.87
N ALA A 474 0.50 10.89 -18.39
CA ALA A 474 1.74 11.03 -17.66
C ALA A 474 2.64 9.82 -17.87
N ARG A 475 3.94 10.04 -17.80
CA ARG A 475 4.94 8.99 -17.69
C ARG A 475 5.28 8.76 -16.23
N ALA A 476 4.83 7.64 -15.69
CA ALA A 476 5.16 7.19 -14.35
C ALA A 476 6.44 6.33 -14.34
N TYR A 477 7.08 6.24 -13.17
CA TYR A 477 8.39 5.64 -12.99
C TYR A 477 8.46 4.88 -11.67
N LYS A 478 9.24 3.78 -11.67
CA LYS A 478 9.61 3.05 -10.45
C LYS A 478 11.04 2.55 -10.55
N ALA A 479 11.88 2.91 -9.58
CA ALA A 479 13.21 2.35 -9.44
C ALA A 479 13.15 0.88 -8.98
N PRO A 480 14.12 0.04 -9.37
CA PRO A 480 14.31 -1.27 -8.75
C PRO A 480 14.49 -1.11 -7.24
N ASN A 481 14.07 -2.10 -6.47
CA ASN A 481 14.26 -2.09 -5.02
C ASN A 481 15.63 -2.69 -4.62
N LEU A 482 16.01 -2.50 -3.33
CA LEU A 482 17.29 -2.93 -2.77
C LEU A 482 17.60 -4.42 -2.89
N TYR A 483 16.58 -5.29 -3.00
CA TYR A 483 16.78 -6.73 -3.21
C TYR A 483 16.97 -7.06 -4.68
N GLN A 484 16.28 -6.37 -5.57
CA GLN A 484 16.37 -6.61 -7.01
C GLN A 484 17.70 -6.19 -7.59
N THR A 485 18.32 -5.12 -7.06
CA THR A 485 19.63 -4.64 -7.52
C THR A 485 20.81 -5.33 -6.84
N ASN A 486 20.62 -5.96 -5.69
CA ASN A 486 21.73 -6.56 -4.92
C ASN A 486 22.10 -7.96 -5.43
N PRO A 487 23.27 -8.16 -6.10
CA PRO A 487 23.71 -9.46 -6.58
C PRO A 487 23.93 -10.51 -5.47
N ASP A 488 24.10 -10.06 -4.23
CA ASP A 488 24.26 -10.94 -3.08
C ASP A 488 22.93 -11.56 -2.61
N PHE A 489 21.81 -10.97 -3.00
CA PHE A 489 20.49 -11.48 -2.67
C PHE A 489 20.12 -12.65 -3.59
N ILE A 490 19.88 -13.83 -2.99
CA ILE A 490 19.51 -15.04 -3.72
C ILE A 490 18.18 -15.57 -3.23
N LEU A 491 17.32 -15.90 -4.19
CA LEU A 491 16.13 -16.71 -4.00
C LEU A 491 16.34 -18.09 -4.60
N TYR A 492 15.80 -19.13 -3.97
CA TYR A 492 15.83 -20.50 -4.45
C TYR A 492 14.42 -21.04 -4.64
N THR A 493 14.18 -21.81 -5.68
CA THR A 493 12.91 -22.44 -5.98
C THR A 493 13.05 -23.87 -6.47
N ARG A 494 12.10 -24.71 -6.08
CA ARG A 494 11.98 -26.09 -6.57
C ARG A 494 10.93 -26.23 -7.68
N GLY A 495 10.59 -25.15 -8.37
CA GLY A 495 9.69 -25.24 -9.52
C GLY A 495 8.88 -23.99 -9.81
N GLN A 496 8.21 -23.37 -8.85
CA GLN A 496 7.32 -22.22 -9.13
C GLN A 496 8.00 -20.99 -9.72
N GLY A 497 9.27 -20.82 -9.47
CA GLY A 497 10.06 -19.74 -10.02
C GLY A 497 10.93 -20.15 -11.19
N CYS A 498 11.07 -21.45 -11.53
CA CYS A 498 11.78 -21.84 -12.75
C CYS A 498 10.99 -21.43 -14.00
N PRO A 499 11.66 -21.24 -15.16
CA PRO A 499 11.01 -21.13 -16.45
C PRO A 499 9.99 -22.25 -16.65
N ILE A 500 8.93 -21.98 -17.41
CA ILE A 500 7.78 -22.89 -17.53
C ILE A 500 8.15 -24.25 -18.16
N ASP A 501 9.18 -24.25 -18.99
CA ASP A 501 9.74 -25.40 -19.70
C ASP A 501 10.91 -26.09 -18.96
N ALA A 502 11.24 -25.64 -17.73
CA ALA A 502 12.31 -26.23 -16.95
C ALA A 502 12.03 -27.71 -16.64
N PRO A 503 13.00 -28.62 -16.87
CA PRO A 503 12.84 -30.04 -16.51
C PRO A 503 12.52 -30.22 -15.03
N GLY A 504 11.72 -31.22 -14.70
CA GLY A 504 11.25 -31.50 -13.33
C GLY A 504 12.37 -31.75 -12.31
N SER A 505 13.55 -32.16 -12.77
CA SER A 505 14.77 -32.36 -11.96
C SER A 505 15.51 -31.07 -11.61
N VAL A 506 15.32 -30.01 -12.39
CA VAL A 506 16.03 -28.74 -12.27
C VAL A 506 15.45 -27.90 -11.12
N ARG A 507 16.35 -27.25 -10.41
CA ARG A 507 16.06 -26.21 -9.41
C ARG A 507 16.62 -24.88 -9.89
N CYS A 508 16.02 -23.77 -9.48
CA CYS A 508 16.44 -22.47 -9.93
C CYS A 508 16.83 -21.56 -8.77
N TYR A 509 17.91 -20.84 -8.98
CA TYR A 509 18.32 -19.74 -8.14
C TYR A 509 18.14 -18.44 -8.89
N TYR A 510 17.74 -17.39 -8.18
CA TYR A 510 17.60 -16.04 -8.70
C TYR A 510 18.45 -15.08 -7.89
N MET A 511 19.32 -14.36 -8.56
CA MET A 511 20.14 -13.33 -7.93
C MET A 511 19.67 -11.92 -8.34
N GLY A 512 20.04 -10.93 -7.55
CA GLY A 512 19.86 -9.53 -7.91
C GLY A 512 20.67 -9.16 -9.15
N ASN A 513 20.28 -8.07 -9.81
CA ASN A 513 20.90 -7.58 -11.04
C ASN A 513 21.10 -6.07 -10.96
N ASN A 514 22.36 -5.65 -10.89
CA ASN A 514 22.74 -4.23 -10.82
C ASN A 514 22.60 -3.47 -12.15
N ASN A 515 22.25 -4.15 -13.25
CA ASN A 515 22.01 -3.56 -14.57
C ASN A 515 20.53 -3.32 -14.87
N LEU A 516 19.64 -3.46 -13.88
CA LEU A 516 18.21 -3.24 -14.06
C LEU A 516 17.91 -1.79 -14.43
N LYS A 517 17.07 -1.63 -15.46
CA LYS A 517 16.48 -0.35 -15.82
C LYS A 517 15.23 -0.09 -14.98
N PRO A 518 14.89 1.17 -14.72
CA PRO A 518 13.64 1.51 -14.06
C PRO A 518 12.44 1.00 -14.86
N GLU A 519 11.40 0.58 -14.15
CA GLU A 519 10.08 0.38 -14.74
C GLU A 519 9.48 1.73 -15.12
N THR A 520 8.80 1.82 -16.26
CA THR A 520 8.07 3.01 -16.67
C THR A 520 6.70 2.64 -17.20
N SER A 521 5.74 3.57 -17.08
CA SER A 521 4.40 3.40 -17.63
C SER A 521 3.89 4.71 -18.21
N ILE A 522 3.28 4.66 -19.39
CA ILE A 522 2.50 5.79 -19.90
C ILE A 522 1.05 5.57 -19.46
N ASN A 523 0.62 6.40 -18.52
CA ASN A 523 -0.70 6.38 -17.95
C ASN A 523 -1.57 7.42 -18.66
N LYS A 524 -2.71 6.99 -19.18
CA LYS A 524 -3.69 7.84 -19.86
C LYS A 524 -5.05 7.64 -19.22
N GLU A 525 -5.78 8.71 -19.01
CA GLU A 525 -7.16 8.61 -18.57
C GLU A 525 -8.02 9.75 -19.12
N ILE A 526 -9.29 9.45 -19.29
CA ILE A 526 -10.34 10.43 -19.59
C ILE A 526 -11.59 10.02 -18.86
N GLY A 527 -12.31 11.00 -18.32
CA GLY A 527 -13.53 10.74 -17.59
C GLY A 527 -14.48 11.92 -17.56
N LEU A 528 -15.69 11.60 -17.16
CA LEU A 528 -16.82 12.51 -17.05
C LEU A 528 -17.37 12.44 -15.63
N GLU A 529 -17.70 13.58 -15.06
CA GLU A 529 -18.36 13.71 -13.76
C GLU A 529 -19.63 14.54 -13.92
N PHE A 530 -20.68 14.11 -13.22
CA PHE A 530 -21.94 14.81 -13.09
C PHE A 530 -22.23 15.08 -11.61
N ASN A 531 -22.62 16.31 -11.29
CA ASN A 531 -23.00 16.70 -9.94
C ASN A 531 -24.19 17.67 -10.00
N LYS A 532 -25.35 17.25 -9.44
CA LYS A 532 -26.55 18.08 -9.36
C LYS A 532 -27.47 17.62 -8.23
N ASN A 533 -27.88 18.53 -7.35
CA ASN A 533 -28.89 18.27 -6.30
C ASN A 533 -28.60 17.00 -5.47
N GLY A 534 -27.32 16.78 -5.09
CA GLY A 534 -26.88 15.60 -4.33
C GLY A 534 -26.64 14.33 -5.17
N TRP A 535 -27.05 14.30 -6.44
CA TRP A 535 -26.64 13.27 -7.40
C TRP A 535 -25.19 13.49 -7.77
N GLN A 536 -24.40 12.43 -7.69
CA GLN A 536 -23.01 12.42 -8.17
C GLN A 536 -22.81 11.17 -9.00
N ALA A 537 -22.23 11.32 -10.17
CA ALA A 537 -21.85 10.21 -11.01
C ALA A 537 -20.49 10.48 -11.65
N SER A 538 -19.63 9.48 -11.71
CA SER A 538 -18.38 9.58 -12.47
C SER A 538 -18.07 8.28 -13.20
N ALA A 539 -17.44 8.40 -14.34
CA ALA A 539 -16.86 7.28 -15.08
C ALA A 539 -15.53 7.71 -15.70
N THR A 540 -14.50 6.92 -15.49
CA THR A 540 -13.16 7.15 -16.01
C THR A 540 -12.69 5.91 -16.75
N TYR A 541 -12.31 6.05 -18.01
CA TYR A 541 -11.53 5.07 -18.74
C TYR A 541 -10.06 5.31 -18.52
N PHE A 542 -9.30 4.28 -18.18
CA PHE A 542 -7.86 4.34 -18.03
C PHE A 542 -7.13 3.30 -18.88
N HIS A 543 -5.92 3.67 -19.32
CA HIS A 543 -5.02 2.80 -20.06
C HIS A 543 -3.58 3.08 -19.65
N ASN A 544 -2.90 2.05 -19.13
CA ASN A 544 -1.51 2.11 -18.68
C ASN A 544 -0.68 1.15 -19.51
N ALA A 545 0.31 1.69 -20.21
CA ALA A 545 1.24 0.93 -21.05
C ALA A 545 2.60 0.85 -20.34
N TYR A 546 2.92 -0.31 -19.80
CA TYR A 546 4.18 -0.61 -19.12
C TYR A 546 5.32 -0.89 -20.08
N ARG A 547 6.52 -0.48 -19.66
CA ARG A 547 7.79 -0.88 -20.27
C ARG A 547 8.79 -1.20 -19.16
N ASN A 548 9.73 -2.09 -19.49
CA ASN A 548 10.81 -2.49 -18.58
C ASN A 548 10.30 -3.04 -17.23
N LYS A 549 9.17 -3.73 -17.23
CA LYS A 549 8.68 -4.34 -15.97
C LYS A 549 9.72 -5.31 -15.44
N ILE A 550 10.08 -5.19 -14.16
CA ILE A 550 11.05 -6.07 -13.52
C ILE A 550 10.35 -7.35 -13.09
N VAL A 551 10.84 -8.46 -13.59
CA VAL A 551 10.36 -9.81 -13.30
C VAL A 551 11.55 -10.73 -13.02
N ILE A 552 11.30 -11.92 -12.55
CA ILE A 552 12.32 -12.98 -12.59
C ILE A 552 12.59 -13.33 -14.05
N GLY A 553 13.87 -13.40 -14.41
CA GLY A 553 14.29 -13.69 -15.78
C GLY A 553 14.11 -15.15 -16.16
N GLU A 554 14.07 -15.41 -17.45
CA GLU A 554 14.03 -16.76 -18.03
C GLU A 554 15.40 -17.17 -18.59
N ASN A 555 16.35 -16.22 -18.71
CA ASN A 555 17.67 -16.48 -19.25
C ASN A 555 18.57 -17.15 -18.19
N ILE A 556 19.10 -18.34 -18.53
CA ILE A 556 20.03 -19.07 -17.70
C ILE A 556 21.40 -18.41 -17.82
N ILE A 557 21.90 -17.83 -16.70
CA ILE A 557 23.22 -17.18 -16.66
C ILE A 557 24.33 -18.15 -16.29
N ALA A 558 24.02 -19.22 -15.54
CA ALA A 558 24.96 -20.29 -15.24
C ALA A 558 24.22 -21.59 -14.90
N THR A 559 24.89 -22.72 -15.09
CA THR A 559 24.42 -24.04 -14.64
C THR A 559 25.42 -24.58 -13.60
N SER A 560 24.87 -25.08 -12.48
CA SER A 560 25.71 -25.59 -11.40
C SER A 560 26.35 -26.97 -11.72
N ASN A 561 27.31 -27.36 -10.89
CA ASN A 561 27.94 -28.68 -10.93
C ASN A 561 26.97 -29.86 -10.76
N ILE A 562 25.75 -29.63 -10.29
CA ILE A 562 24.67 -30.63 -10.14
C ILE A 562 23.49 -30.39 -11.06
N GLY A 563 23.60 -29.48 -12.04
CA GLY A 563 22.61 -29.23 -13.09
C GLY A 563 21.51 -28.24 -12.74
N ASN A 564 21.58 -27.54 -11.61
CA ASN A 564 20.62 -26.48 -11.27
C ASN A 564 20.96 -25.19 -12.02
N TRP A 565 19.94 -24.34 -12.23
CA TRP A 565 20.05 -23.11 -13.00
C TRP A 565 20.17 -21.88 -12.12
N LEU A 566 21.05 -20.97 -12.52
CA LEU A 566 21.13 -19.62 -11.96
C LEU A 566 20.55 -18.63 -12.98
N LEU A 567 19.58 -17.85 -12.52
CA LEU A 567 18.91 -16.79 -13.26
C LEU A 567 19.04 -15.48 -12.47
N GLN A 568 18.57 -14.38 -13.06
CA GLN A 568 18.57 -13.07 -12.40
C GLN A 568 17.30 -12.31 -12.69
N TRP A 569 17.07 -11.23 -11.96
CA TRP A 569 16.00 -10.29 -12.27
C TRP A 569 16.27 -9.62 -13.61
N GLU A 570 15.23 -9.45 -14.43
CA GLU A 570 15.30 -8.88 -15.77
C GLU A 570 14.17 -7.88 -16.02
N ASN A 571 14.38 -7.02 -17.03
CA ASN A 571 13.36 -6.12 -17.53
C ASN A 571 12.63 -6.76 -18.72
N THR A 572 11.32 -6.91 -18.63
CA THR A 572 10.48 -7.41 -19.74
C THR A 572 9.99 -6.26 -20.65
N PRO A 573 9.66 -6.55 -21.92
CA PRO A 573 9.34 -5.50 -22.89
C PRO A 573 8.05 -4.72 -22.57
N LYS A 574 6.94 -5.40 -22.28
CA LYS A 574 5.60 -4.81 -22.25
C LYS A 574 4.67 -5.45 -21.23
N ALA A 575 3.77 -4.64 -20.66
CA ALA A 575 2.54 -5.07 -20.02
C ALA A 575 1.45 -4.02 -20.25
N THR A 576 0.18 -4.42 -20.25
CA THR A 576 -0.94 -3.51 -20.50
C THR A 576 -2.00 -3.68 -19.43
N ILE A 577 -2.47 -2.54 -18.93
CA ILE A 577 -3.56 -2.48 -17.96
C ILE A 577 -4.56 -1.45 -18.45
N SER A 578 -5.84 -1.83 -18.56
CA SER A 578 -6.89 -0.90 -18.94
C SER A 578 -8.22 -1.30 -18.33
N GLY A 579 -9.10 -0.33 -18.13
CA GLY A 579 -10.41 -0.57 -17.56
C GLY A 579 -11.26 0.69 -17.45
N ILE A 580 -12.40 0.53 -16.79
CA ILE A 580 -13.32 1.62 -16.47
C ILE A 580 -13.58 1.57 -14.95
N GLU A 581 -13.55 2.72 -14.32
CA GLU A 581 -13.90 2.87 -12.91
C GLU A 581 -14.75 4.11 -12.68
N GLY A 582 -15.51 4.12 -11.60
CA GLY A 582 -16.34 5.27 -11.27
C GLY A 582 -17.18 5.09 -10.02
N ASN A 583 -18.00 6.10 -9.77
CA ASN A 583 -18.94 6.10 -8.66
C ASN A 583 -20.32 6.62 -9.09
N LEU A 584 -21.34 6.27 -8.32
CA LEU A 584 -22.69 6.77 -8.46
C LEU A 584 -23.29 6.97 -7.07
N VAL A 585 -23.68 8.19 -6.75
CA VAL A 585 -24.38 8.54 -5.51
C VAL A 585 -25.76 9.07 -5.86
N ILE A 586 -26.79 8.49 -5.26
CA ILE A 586 -28.19 8.84 -5.47
C ILE A 586 -28.81 9.23 -4.13
N PRO A 587 -29.25 10.47 -3.94
CA PRO A 587 -30.08 10.85 -2.80
C PRO A 587 -31.51 10.37 -3.05
N LEU A 588 -31.86 9.21 -2.49
CA LEU A 588 -33.21 8.63 -2.63
C LEU A 588 -34.26 9.40 -1.82
N HIS A 589 -33.81 9.94 -0.70
CA HIS A 589 -34.58 10.78 0.23
C HIS A 589 -33.61 11.65 1.04
N ASP A 590 -34.04 12.67 1.72
CA ASP A 590 -33.22 13.55 2.58
C ASP A 590 -32.42 12.74 3.63
N THR A 591 -33.00 11.65 4.09
CA THR A 591 -32.40 10.75 5.09
C THR A 591 -31.81 9.46 4.50
N LEU A 592 -31.96 9.23 3.19
CA LEU A 592 -31.61 7.96 2.54
C LEU A 592 -30.75 8.20 1.31
N LYS A 593 -29.50 7.71 1.35
CA LYS A 593 -28.52 7.85 0.29
C LYS A 593 -28.04 6.49 -0.18
N TRP A 594 -27.97 6.28 -1.50
CA TRP A 594 -27.40 5.09 -2.11
C TRP A 594 -26.11 5.44 -2.84
N SER A 595 -25.00 4.84 -2.40
CA SER A 595 -23.65 5.08 -2.93
C SER A 595 -23.09 3.80 -3.54
N ASN A 596 -22.52 3.91 -4.74
CA ASN A 596 -21.96 2.80 -5.47
C ASN A 596 -20.58 3.16 -6.01
N ASN A 597 -19.62 2.24 -5.88
CA ASN A 597 -18.30 2.31 -6.51
C ASN A 597 -18.14 1.09 -7.42
N PHE A 598 -17.68 1.29 -8.63
CA PHE A 598 -17.48 0.19 -9.57
C PHE A 598 -16.13 0.24 -10.25
N THR A 599 -15.65 -0.92 -10.64
CA THR A 599 -14.44 -1.12 -11.45
C THR A 599 -14.69 -2.27 -12.42
N TYR A 600 -14.30 -2.08 -13.67
CA TYR A 600 -14.26 -3.11 -14.68
C TYR A 600 -12.88 -3.16 -15.32
N MET A 601 -12.18 -4.27 -15.16
CA MET A 601 -10.86 -4.49 -15.74
C MET A 601 -10.99 -5.07 -17.15
N HIS A 602 -10.66 -4.27 -18.18
CA HIS A 602 -10.64 -4.74 -19.55
C HIS A 602 -9.41 -5.62 -19.78
N LYS A 603 -8.21 -5.14 -19.44
CA LYS A 603 -6.93 -5.83 -19.50
C LYS A 603 -6.11 -5.65 -18.23
N SER A 604 -5.38 -6.68 -17.84
CA SER A 604 -4.27 -6.64 -16.87
C SER A 604 -3.35 -7.81 -17.19
N GLU A 605 -2.49 -7.65 -18.21
CA GLU A 605 -1.77 -8.74 -18.86
C GLU A 605 -0.33 -8.33 -19.18
N ASP A 606 0.61 -9.28 -19.05
CA ASP A 606 1.97 -9.17 -19.54
C ASP A 606 2.02 -9.40 -21.07
N TYR A 607 3.24 -9.42 -21.63
CA TYR A 607 3.45 -9.63 -23.07
C TYR A 607 3.04 -11.04 -23.57
N GLN A 608 2.94 -12.02 -22.68
CA GLN A 608 2.50 -13.40 -22.95
C GLN A 608 0.98 -13.59 -22.73
N GLY A 609 0.27 -12.55 -22.25
CA GLY A 609 -1.16 -12.62 -21.94
C GLY A 609 -1.49 -13.16 -20.55
N ASN A 610 -0.47 -13.33 -19.67
CA ASN A 610 -0.67 -13.77 -18.30
C ASN A 610 -1.17 -12.60 -17.43
N PRO A 611 -2.04 -12.86 -16.44
CA PRO A 611 -2.46 -11.83 -15.48
C PRO A 611 -1.28 -11.24 -14.72
N LEU A 612 -1.20 -9.91 -14.65
CA LEU A 612 -0.21 -9.19 -13.85
C LEU A 612 -0.50 -9.31 -12.34
N SER A 613 -1.77 -9.29 -12.00
CA SER A 613 -2.30 -9.44 -10.64
C SER A 613 -3.54 -10.32 -10.65
N LEU A 614 -3.79 -11.01 -9.53
CA LEU A 614 -5.00 -11.80 -9.32
C LEU A 614 -6.13 -10.87 -8.85
N VAL A 615 -6.70 -10.13 -9.79
CA VAL A 615 -7.79 -9.19 -9.52
C VAL A 615 -9.08 -9.63 -10.18
N PRO A 616 -10.25 -9.36 -9.58
CA PRO A 616 -11.54 -9.65 -10.20
C PRO A 616 -11.75 -8.90 -11.50
N LYS A 617 -12.46 -9.51 -12.44
CA LYS A 617 -12.83 -8.87 -13.71
C LYS A 617 -13.64 -7.59 -13.50
N HIS A 618 -14.47 -7.57 -12.47
CA HIS A 618 -15.19 -6.38 -12.01
C HIS A 618 -15.42 -6.43 -10.50
N THR A 619 -15.59 -5.26 -9.92
CA THR A 619 -15.97 -5.09 -8.52
C THR A 619 -17.05 -4.02 -8.42
N LEU A 620 -18.10 -4.29 -7.67
CA LEU A 620 -19.16 -3.34 -7.32
C LEU A 620 -19.27 -3.27 -5.80
N ASN A 621 -19.09 -2.08 -5.24
CA ASN A 621 -19.33 -1.81 -3.83
C ASN A 621 -20.56 -0.88 -3.73
N SER A 622 -21.58 -1.31 -3.04
CA SER A 622 -22.85 -0.62 -2.89
C SER A 622 -23.17 -0.41 -1.42
N THR A 623 -23.57 0.78 -1.04
CA THR A 623 -23.97 1.12 0.33
C THR A 623 -25.25 1.92 0.30
N LEU A 624 -26.28 1.42 0.98
CA LEU A 624 -27.49 2.15 1.28
C LEU A 624 -27.37 2.68 2.71
N SER A 625 -27.29 4.01 2.85
CA SER A 625 -27.12 4.70 4.13
C SER A 625 -28.41 5.41 4.52
N TRP A 626 -28.93 5.10 5.71
CA TRP A 626 -30.11 5.73 6.29
C TRP A 626 -29.73 6.51 7.54
N THR A 627 -29.96 7.81 7.54
CA THR A 627 -29.63 8.73 8.64
C THR A 627 -30.89 9.57 8.97
N PRO A 628 -31.84 8.98 9.71
CA PRO A 628 -33.12 9.65 9.99
C PRO A 628 -33.00 10.88 10.91
N ASN A 629 -31.94 10.95 11.71
CA ASN A 629 -31.63 12.05 12.61
C ASN A 629 -30.15 12.08 12.99
N GLU A 630 -29.68 13.07 13.73
CA GLU A 630 -28.30 13.25 14.16
C GLU A 630 -27.77 12.14 15.12
N ARG A 631 -28.69 11.40 15.74
CA ARG A 631 -28.31 10.38 16.73
C ARG A 631 -28.20 8.97 16.16
N PHE A 632 -28.94 8.66 15.10
CA PHE A 632 -29.04 7.31 14.56
C PHE A 632 -28.65 7.25 13.09
N ASP A 633 -27.85 6.28 12.72
CA ASP A 633 -27.60 5.90 11.34
C ASP A 633 -27.59 4.37 11.18
N ALA A 634 -27.93 3.91 10.00
CA ALA A 634 -27.83 2.51 9.61
C ALA A 634 -27.33 2.37 8.18
N ASN A 635 -26.55 1.31 7.91
CA ASN A 635 -26.00 1.06 6.59
C ASN A 635 -26.22 -0.40 6.20
N LEU A 636 -26.70 -0.62 4.98
CA LEU A 636 -26.69 -1.90 4.30
C LEU A 636 -25.61 -1.86 3.22
N THR A 637 -24.65 -2.77 3.28
CA THR A 637 -23.54 -2.84 2.33
C THR A 637 -23.62 -4.10 1.49
N PHE A 638 -23.21 -4.00 0.24
CA PHE A 638 -23.09 -5.10 -0.70
C PHE A 638 -21.84 -4.93 -1.51
N THR A 639 -20.98 -5.95 -1.53
CA THR A 639 -19.83 -6.01 -2.42
C THR A 639 -19.95 -7.22 -3.32
N HIS A 640 -19.88 -7.01 -4.64
CA HIS A 640 -19.85 -8.06 -5.64
C HIS A 640 -18.48 -8.11 -6.31
N TYR A 641 -17.88 -9.29 -6.31
CA TYR A 641 -16.63 -9.57 -6.99
C TYR A 641 -16.93 -10.44 -8.22
N GLY A 642 -16.44 -10.01 -9.37
CA GLY A 642 -16.48 -10.78 -10.60
C GLY A 642 -15.50 -11.95 -10.59
N ARG A 643 -15.50 -12.71 -11.67
CA ARG A 643 -14.60 -13.85 -11.86
C ARG A 643 -13.14 -13.41 -11.82
N THR A 644 -12.29 -14.19 -11.15
CA THR A 644 -10.82 -13.98 -11.11
C THR A 644 -10.13 -15.14 -11.84
N LYS A 645 -9.29 -14.81 -12.83
CA LYS A 645 -8.48 -15.78 -13.58
C LYS A 645 -7.23 -16.19 -12.78
N PRO A 646 -6.80 -17.46 -12.84
CA PRO A 646 -5.55 -17.91 -12.24
C PRO A 646 -4.32 -17.44 -13.06
N ARG A 647 -3.15 -17.50 -12.45
CA ARG A 647 -1.85 -17.39 -13.15
C ARG A 647 -1.37 -18.75 -13.64
N GLY A 648 -0.50 -18.75 -14.65
CA GLY A 648 0.22 -19.96 -15.10
C GLY A 648 1.13 -20.53 -14.01
N VAL A 649 1.32 -21.83 -14.00
CA VAL A 649 2.19 -22.59 -13.10
C VAL A 649 3.16 -23.42 -13.94
N ALA A 650 4.41 -23.55 -13.50
CA ALA A 650 5.42 -24.35 -14.17
C ALA A 650 5.03 -25.85 -14.26
N ILE A 651 5.32 -26.50 -15.38
CA ILE A 651 4.98 -27.90 -15.65
C ILE A 651 5.56 -28.85 -14.59
N ASN A 652 6.82 -28.66 -14.21
CA ASN A 652 7.49 -29.47 -13.19
C ASN A 652 6.78 -29.49 -11.82
N ARG A 653 6.05 -28.43 -11.49
CA ARG A 653 5.22 -28.41 -10.29
C ARG A 653 3.95 -29.23 -10.44
N LEU A 654 3.31 -29.11 -11.59
CA LEU A 654 2.08 -29.86 -11.88
C LEU A 654 2.34 -31.37 -11.88
N GLU A 655 3.50 -31.78 -12.41
CA GLU A 655 3.98 -33.15 -12.37
C GLU A 655 4.19 -33.65 -10.94
N ARG A 656 4.91 -32.87 -10.14
CA ARG A 656 5.21 -33.21 -8.74
C ARG A 656 3.94 -33.30 -7.88
N ASP A 657 3.01 -32.38 -8.08
CA ASP A 657 1.80 -32.29 -7.26
C ASP A 657 0.69 -33.23 -7.76
N GLY A 658 0.99 -34.10 -8.77
CA GLY A 658 0.04 -35.06 -9.33
C GLY A 658 -1.13 -34.44 -10.10
N ASN A 659 -1.05 -33.15 -10.39
CA ASN A 659 -2.08 -32.39 -11.08
C ASN A 659 -1.99 -32.47 -12.61
N LEU A 660 -1.00 -33.18 -13.15
CA LEU A 660 -0.86 -33.56 -14.55
C LEU A 660 -1.44 -34.96 -14.77
N ARG A 661 -2.51 -35.05 -15.53
CA ARG A 661 -2.96 -36.32 -16.06
C ARG A 661 -2.00 -36.72 -17.19
N ALA A 662 -1.39 -37.87 -17.08
CA ALA A 662 -0.53 -38.43 -18.11
C ALA A 662 -1.26 -38.42 -19.47
N GLY A 663 -0.61 -37.86 -20.50
CA GLY A 663 -1.11 -37.84 -21.89
C GLY A 663 -1.89 -36.60 -22.31
N VAL A 664 -1.98 -35.55 -21.51
CA VAL A 664 -2.60 -34.27 -21.90
C VAL A 664 -1.53 -33.30 -22.40
N THR A 665 -1.45 -33.07 -23.69
CA THR A 665 -0.62 -32.03 -24.33
C THR A 665 -1.39 -31.37 -25.48
N PRO A 666 -1.40 -30.04 -25.60
CA PRO A 666 -0.82 -29.04 -24.72
C PRO A 666 -1.68 -28.81 -23.50
N LEU A 667 -1.04 -28.48 -22.36
CA LEU A 667 -1.69 -28.05 -21.14
C LEU A 667 -2.35 -26.68 -21.36
N THR A 668 -3.64 -26.63 -21.34
CA THR A 668 -4.36 -25.35 -21.30
C THR A 668 -4.52 -24.88 -19.86
N SER A 669 -4.62 -23.56 -19.65
CA SER A 669 -4.88 -22.98 -18.33
C SER A 669 -6.13 -23.55 -17.63
N GLU A 670 -7.07 -24.09 -18.40
CA GLU A 670 -8.31 -24.72 -17.91
C GLU A 670 -8.06 -26.08 -17.25
N HIS A 671 -7.01 -26.81 -17.67
CA HIS A 671 -6.63 -28.10 -17.09
C HIS A 671 -5.86 -27.97 -15.77
N ILE A 672 -5.32 -26.80 -15.49
CA ILE A 672 -4.27 -26.59 -14.50
C ILE A 672 -4.79 -25.89 -13.26
N GLN A 673 -5.81 -25.03 -13.41
CA GLN A 673 -6.16 -24.11 -12.31
C GLN A 673 -7.64 -23.71 -12.33
N THR A 674 -8.25 -23.74 -11.15
CA THR A 674 -9.62 -23.29 -10.97
C THR A 674 -9.68 -21.76 -10.91
N GLN A 675 -10.60 -21.17 -11.68
CA GLN A 675 -10.97 -19.78 -11.54
C GLN A 675 -11.78 -19.58 -10.26
N VAL A 676 -11.70 -18.39 -9.67
CA VAL A 676 -12.69 -17.96 -8.67
C VAL A 676 -13.93 -17.49 -9.42
N GLY A 677 -15.09 -18.11 -9.18
CA GLY A 677 -16.38 -17.66 -9.67
C GLY A 677 -16.78 -16.30 -9.03
N SER A 678 -17.78 -15.64 -9.62
CA SER A 678 -18.32 -14.43 -9.03
C SER A 678 -19.05 -14.72 -7.71
N TYR A 679 -18.96 -13.77 -6.78
CA TYR A 679 -19.63 -13.89 -5.46
C TYR A 679 -19.97 -12.50 -4.90
N GLY A 680 -20.92 -12.49 -3.95
CA GLY A 680 -21.35 -11.27 -3.26
C GLY A 680 -21.26 -11.42 -1.75
N ILE A 681 -20.92 -10.33 -1.09
CA ILE A 681 -20.85 -10.22 0.38
C ILE A 681 -21.75 -9.09 0.82
N TRP A 682 -22.63 -9.38 1.77
CA TRP A 682 -23.56 -8.41 2.37
C TRP A 682 -23.17 -8.10 3.79
N GLY A 683 -23.39 -6.89 4.23
CA GLY A 683 -23.21 -6.47 5.61
C GLY A 683 -24.26 -5.47 6.05
N ILE A 684 -24.56 -5.43 7.34
CA ILE A 684 -25.46 -4.47 7.94
C ILE A 684 -24.85 -3.91 9.23
N ASN A 685 -25.00 -2.62 9.46
CA ASN A 685 -24.62 -2.00 10.74
C ASN A 685 -25.51 -0.83 11.08
N ALA A 686 -25.54 -0.49 12.37
CA ALA A 686 -26.20 0.69 12.88
C ALA A 686 -25.37 1.35 13.97
N GLY A 687 -25.44 2.67 14.03
CA GLY A 687 -24.80 3.51 15.04
C GLY A 687 -25.81 4.33 15.80
N TYR A 688 -25.53 4.57 17.09
CA TYR A 688 -26.32 5.41 17.94
C TYR A 688 -25.45 6.34 18.80
N ASN A 689 -25.62 7.63 18.65
CA ASN A 689 -25.01 8.66 19.46
C ASN A 689 -25.90 8.92 20.69
N TRP A 690 -25.58 8.27 21.83
CA TRP A 690 -26.34 8.46 23.08
C TRP A 690 -26.34 9.93 23.49
N ASN A 691 -25.17 10.55 23.37
CA ASN A 691 -24.97 11.98 23.58
C ASN A 691 -23.68 12.43 22.84
N LYS A 692 -23.25 13.68 23.05
CA LYS A 692 -22.01 14.22 22.44
C LYS A 692 -20.73 13.49 22.87
N ARG A 693 -20.78 12.70 23.96
CA ARG A 693 -19.62 12.03 24.55
C ARG A 693 -19.60 10.52 24.31
N VAL A 694 -20.77 9.90 24.13
CA VAL A 694 -20.88 8.44 24.03
C VAL A 694 -21.58 8.06 22.74
N ALA A 695 -20.90 7.26 21.93
CA ALA A 695 -21.43 6.65 20.72
C ALA A 695 -21.19 5.13 20.74
N VAL A 696 -22.18 4.38 20.26
CA VAL A 696 -22.11 2.93 20.11
C VAL A 696 -22.42 2.54 18.67
N ARG A 697 -21.80 1.48 18.17
CA ARG A 697 -22.11 0.90 16.87
C ARG A 697 -22.06 -0.60 16.94
N GLY A 698 -22.97 -1.26 16.25
CA GLY A 698 -22.98 -2.70 16.10
C GLY A 698 -23.31 -3.12 14.68
N GLY A 699 -22.87 -4.31 14.28
CA GLY A 699 -23.14 -4.78 12.94
C GLY A 699 -22.80 -6.25 12.72
N VAL A 700 -23.18 -6.71 11.53
CA VAL A 700 -22.91 -8.06 11.04
C VAL A 700 -22.21 -7.92 9.69
N SER A 701 -21.00 -8.39 9.60
CA SER A 701 -20.27 -8.56 8.34
C SER A 701 -20.61 -9.92 7.72
N ASN A 702 -20.58 -9.98 6.39
CA ASN A 702 -20.89 -11.19 5.63
C ASN A 702 -22.21 -11.88 6.08
N LEU A 703 -23.29 -11.12 6.02
CA LEU A 703 -24.64 -11.48 6.55
C LEU A 703 -25.12 -12.86 6.09
N PHE A 704 -24.78 -13.30 4.89
CA PHE A 704 -25.19 -14.59 4.33
C PHE A 704 -24.12 -15.67 4.46
N ASN A 705 -23.05 -15.42 5.25
CA ASN A 705 -22.00 -16.39 5.57
C ASN A 705 -21.32 -16.99 4.33
N LYS A 706 -21.06 -16.18 3.30
CA LYS A 706 -20.33 -16.61 2.12
C LYS A 706 -18.86 -16.81 2.47
N LYS A 707 -18.38 -18.04 2.45
CA LYS A 707 -16.98 -18.40 2.70
C LYS A 707 -16.26 -18.73 1.41
N LEU A 708 -15.00 -18.36 1.33
CA LEU A 708 -14.04 -18.82 0.33
C LEU A 708 -12.86 -19.44 1.04
N TYR A 709 -12.47 -20.62 0.60
CA TYR A 709 -11.37 -21.38 1.15
C TYR A 709 -10.18 -21.33 0.21
N ARG A 710 -8.99 -21.12 0.76
CA ARG A 710 -7.74 -21.12 0.02
C ARG A 710 -7.48 -22.50 -0.57
N THR A 711 -7.16 -22.57 -1.87
CA THR A 711 -6.89 -23.82 -2.58
C THR A 711 -5.40 -23.98 -2.88
N THR A 712 -4.97 -25.21 -3.18
CA THR A 712 -3.55 -25.55 -3.48
C THR A 712 -3.06 -24.92 -4.77
N ALA A 713 -3.96 -24.70 -5.74
CA ALA A 713 -3.66 -24.12 -7.03
C ALA A 713 -4.87 -23.31 -7.51
N GLY A 714 -4.63 -22.31 -8.33
CA GLY A 714 -5.69 -21.51 -8.90
C GLY A 714 -5.70 -20.07 -8.44
N ALA A 715 -6.82 -19.40 -8.63
CA ALA A 715 -6.98 -18.00 -8.31
C ALA A 715 -7.42 -17.76 -6.86
N GLN A 716 -7.87 -18.80 -6.13
CA GLN A 716 -8.29 -18.68 -4.74
C GLN A 716 -7.08 -18.79 -3.81
N THR A 717 -6.36 -17.69 -3.65
CA THR A 717 -5.09 -17.61 -2.91
C THR A 717 -5.23 -17.14 -1.48
N TYR A 718 -6.46 -16.91 -1.00
CA TYR A 718 -6.76 -16.42 0.34
C TYR A 718 -8.11 -16.95 0.85
N ASN A 719 -8.32 -16.85 2.17
CA ASN A 719 -9.61 -17.10 2.78
C ASN A 719 -10.45 -15.79 2.80
N GLU A 720 -11.73 -15.88 2.43
CA GLU A 720 -12.71 -14.84 2.77
C GLU A 720 -13.51 -15.33 3.98
N HIS A 721 -13.46 -14.53 5.05
CA HIS A 721 -14.10 -14.89 6.33
C HIS A 721 -15.61 -14.98 6.21
N GLY A 722 -16.20 -15.86 7.00
CA GLY A 722 -17.63 -16.01 7.15
C GLY A 722 -18.31 -14.85 7.89
N ARG A 723 -19.51 -15.12 8.39
CA ARG A 723 -20.29 -14.15 9.17
C ARG A 723 -19.59 -13.83 10.48
N ALA A 724 -19.51 -12.53 10.80
CA ALA A 724 -18.99 -12.06 12.07
C ALA A 724 -19.86 -10.93 12.65
N PHE A 725 -19.96 -10.88 13.97
CA PHE A 725 -20.66 -9.84 14.74
C PHE A 725 -19.64 -8.89 15.33
N TYR A 726 -19.87 -7.61 15.25
CA TYR A 726 -18.96 -6.63 15.81
C TYR A 726 -19.68 -5.52 16.56
N GLY A 727 -18.97 -4.92 17.50
CA GLY A 727 -19.42 -3.79 18.26
C GLY A 727 -18.28 -2.83 18.58
N SER A 728 -18.64 -1.55 18.69
CA SER A 728 -17.71 -0.50 19.13
C SER A 728 -18.38 0.45 20.12
N LEU A 729 -17.59 0.93 21.07
CA LEU A 729 -17.95 1.98 22.01
C LEU A 729 -16.90 3.08 21.93
N LYS A 730 -17.36 4.30 21.74
CA LYS A 730 -16.56 5.53 21.70
C LYS A 730 -16.99 6.43 22.84
N VAL A 731 -16.03 6.80 23.69
CA VAL A 731 -16.22 7.73 24.80
C VAL A 731 -15.31 8.92 24.61
N SER A 732 -15.87 10.13 24.53
CA SER A 732 -15.16 11.40 24.37
C SER A 732 -15.33 12.28 25.60
N PHE A 733 -14.31 13.04 25.96
CA PHE A 733 -14.33 13.96 27.11
C PHE A 733 -13.53 15.23 26.85
#